data_95632a2e0bd0b926978bdab7d09a3ad1
#
_entry.id   95632a2e0bd0b926978bdab7d09a3ad1
#
_cell.length_a   1.000
_cell.length_b   1.000
_cell.length_c   1.000
_cell.angle_alpha   90.00
_cell.angle_beta   90.00
_cell.angle_gamma   90.00
#
_symmetry.space_group_name_H-M   'P 1'
#
loop_
_entity.id
_entity.type
_entity.pdbx_description
1 polymer ?
#
loop_
_entity_poly.entity_id
_entity_poly.type
_entity_poly.pdbx_seq_one_letter_code
_entity_poly.pdbx_strand_id
1 'polypeptide(L)'
;DRAMDAIRHANMGGSSKMGGMLLAVADDPIGKSSTLAYQSEQSLISAGIPIFYPANVHEVVPLGLQAYQLSRHAGICVGLKITADTADSSAVVDLTSLRPKFKNLSNVENVHIQKHESALDREETLFTKRLPASKDFIFQNKINIILRNPKKKHLGIIAVGKASTETIDALETIGIKDPENKGIGVFSCKIPWPLNGKEIKSFVNGFEEILVIEEKRPVVEEQVAHILYNENKKPILSGKFDGKTKEKLIPETAELSSDIIADALLKKIKFLDKTYFKKEVENKLIGNNLPSVATRSPWYCAGCPHNSGTKMMDDEIVGIGIGCHSIGYFLHPEKLTNFSQMGGEGGHWIGRAPFSSKKHSFQNIGDGTYAHSGSLAIRAAVSAGTNITFKILYNDAVAMTGGQSAIGGGTPWDMSKQLIAEGVKKVFVISDEPEQFSEIKLFADGVTIAHRDEMIPIQKKLREIEGVTAIIYVQTCATELRRRRKRGYVEDRERKIFINPDVCEGCGDCAEKSNCVGVKPLNHFDGEKKQIDQSICNKDYSCIKGFCPSFVSIPQSDVFIENKKSYPAVPNLKKYFQEPNVLNKDINLVMAGIGGTGVSTVSAIIVMACRIENKWAQTMNFTGLAQKNGAVTSQIRISSKESLYEKSARLPNKSADLLLGCDAVVSVSPLITRTLNLKKTKAIINGRVEPVGVSGVYTGTTVDDQLLKKHLENHLNSQNIEFVNMSDLAEK
;
A
#
# COMPACT_ATOMS: atom_id res chain seq x y z
N ASP A 1 -2.48 17.21 -6.90
CA ASP A 1 -2.33 18.61 -6.65
C ASP A 1 -1.41 19.30 -7.64
N ARG A 2 -0.11 19.00 -7.75
CA ARG A 2 0.76 19.57 -8.80
C ARG A 2 0.33 19.20 -10.20
N ALA A 3 -0.25 18.02 -10.37
CA ALA A 3 -0.79 17.57 -11.65
C ALA A 3 -2.13 18.24 -12.01
N MET A 4 -2.85 18.84 -11.05
CA MET A 4 -4.21 19.34 -11.27
C MET A 4 -4.30 20.44 -12.32
N ASP A 5 -3.30 21.31 -12.41
CA ASP A 5 -3.27 22.32 -13.47
C ASP A 5 -3.16 21.67 -14.85
N ALA A 6 -2.20 20.77 -15.04
CA ALA A 6 -2.05 20.01 -16.27
C ALA A 6 -3.29 19.17 -16.62
N ILE A 7 -3.91 18.54 -15.62
CA ILE A 7 -5.14 17.75 -15.76
C ILE A 7 -6.31 18.62 -16.23
N ARG A 8 -6.49 19.80 -15.62
CA ARG A 8 -7.53 20.76 -16.03
C ARG A 8 -7.30 21.24 -17.49
N HIS A 9 -6.08 21.64 -17.82
CA HIS A 9 -5.73 22.02 -19.17
C HIS A 9 -5.99 20.91 -20.19
N ALA A 10 -5.61 19.67 -19.87
CA ALA A 10 -5.84 18.53 -20.73
C ALA A 10 -7.35 18.26 -20.93
N ASN A 11 -8.16 18.32 -19.86
CA ASN A 11 -9.60 18.09 -19.96
C ASN A 11 -10.32 19.23 -20.68
N MET A 12 -9.94 20.47 -20.43
CA MET A 12 -10.48 21.65 -21.15
C MET A 12 -10.12 21.59 -22.65
N GLY A 13 -8.89 21.17 -23.00
CA GLY A 13 -8.50 20.96 -24.37
C GLY A 13 -9.26 19.83 -25.08
N GLY A 14 -9.65 18.82 -24.34
CA GLY A 14 -10.37 17.65 -24.84
C GLY A 14 -9.47 16.54 -25.39
N SER A 15 -10.07 15.38 -25.62
CA SER A 15 -9.36 14.22 -26.17
C SER A 15 -9.47 14.11 -27.69
N SER A 16 -8.60 13.33 -28.28
CA SER A 16 -8.68 12.97 -29.72
C SER A 16 -9.75 11.91 -29.95
N LYS A 17 -10.38 11.95 -31.13
CA LYS A 17 -11.39 10.96 -31.55
C LYS A 17 -10.83 9.53 -31.57
N MET A 18 -9.59 9.36 -31.93
CA MET A 18 -8.94 8.04 -32.09
C MET A 18 -8.14 7.62 -30.85
N GLY A 19 -7.67 8.57 -30.04
CA GLY A 19 -6.82 8.31 -28.90
C GLY A 19 -7.61 7.97 -27.63
N GLY A 20 -8.18 9.01 -27.04
CA GLY A 20 -8.78 8.96 -25.69
C GLY A 20 -7.76 9.22 -24.59
N MET A 21 -8.23 9.74 -23.45
CA MET A 21 -7.43 10.03 -22.26
C MET A 21 -8.00 9.37 -21.04
N LEU A 22 -7.19 8.57 -20.35
CA LEU A 22 -7.52 7.89 -19.12
C LEU A 22 -6.52 8.29 -18.03
N LEU A 23 -7.01 8.78 -16.91
CA LEU A 23 -6.23 9.04 -15.70
C LEU A 23 -6.38 7.86 -14.74
N ALA A 24 -5.29 7.17 -14.44
CA ALA A 24 -5.25 6.23 -13.33
C ALA A 24 -5.09 7.03 -12.03
N VAL A 25 -6.10 6.95 -11.17
CA VAL A 25 -6.18 7.71 -9.91
C VAL A 25 -6.18 6.72 -8.75
N ALA A 26 -5.13 6.76 -7.93
CA ALA A 26 -4.97 5.84 -6.81
C ALA A 26 -5.37 6.51 -5.50
N ASP A 27 -6.24 5.86 -4.74
CA ASP A 27 -6.63 6.27 -3.38
C ASP A 27 -6.23 5.22 -2.35
N ASP A 28 -5.70 5.69 -1.23
CA ASP A 28 -5.41 4.90 -0.04
C ASP A 28 -6.22 5.47 1.15
N PRO A 29 -7.44 4.97 1.39
CA PRO A 29 -8.38 5.59 2.31
C PRO A 29 -7.90 5.69 3.76
N ILE A 30 -6.98 4.83 4.19
CA ILE A 30 -6.41 4.85 5.55
C ILE A 30 -4.95 5.30 5.60
N GLY A 31 -4.33 5.61 4.47
CA GLY A 31 -2.93 6.00 4.42
C GLY A 31 -1.98 4.86 4.82
N LYS A 32 -2.33 3.61 4.51
CA LYS A 32 -1.53 2.43 4.89
C LYS A 32 -0.19 2.37 4.16
N SER A 33 -0.20 2.68 2.87
CA SER A 33 0.98 2.70 1.99
C SER A 33 1.33 4.10 1.49
N SER A 34 0.51 5.10 1.81
CA SER A 34 0.73 6.52 1.54
C SER A 34 0.83 7.32 2.84
N THR A 35 1.34 8.53 2.76
CA THR A 35 1.56 9.39 3.94
C THR A 35 0.29 10.05 4.47
N LEU A 36 -0.75 10.10 3.66
CA LEU A 36 -2.05 10.69 3.99
C LEU A 36 -3.18 9.79 3.52
N ALA A 37 -4.31 9.90 4.17
CA ALA A 37 -5.56 9.27 3.74
C ALA A 37 -6.20 10.11 2.63
N TYR A 38 -6.42 9.53 1.45
CA TYR A 38 -6.88 10.24 0.26
C TYR A 38 -8.35 10.01 -0.07
N GLN A 39 -8.93 11.01 -0.75
CA GLN A 39 -10.18 10.95 -1.48
C GLN A 39 -10.07 11.88 -2.70
N SER A 40 -10.04 11.32 -3.91
CA SER A 40 -9.70 12.06 -5.13
C SER A 40 -10.91 12.56 -5.91
N GLU A 41 -12.14 12.11 -5.61
CA GLU A 41 -13.34 12.45 -6.38
C GLU A 41 -13.55 13.96 -6.49
N GLN A 42 -13.43 14.71 -5.40
CA GLN A 42 -13.67 16.16 -5.42
C GLN A 42 -12.70 16.89 -6.35
N SER A 43 -11.45 16.44 -6.42
CA SER A 43 -10.44 17.00 -7.33
C SER A 43 -10.82 16.75 -8.80
N LEU A 44 -11.27 15.54 -9.14
CA LEU A 44 -11.69 15.19 -10.49
C LEU A 44 -12.98 15.91 -10.88
N ILE A 45 -13.95 16.02 -9.97
CA ILE A 45 -15.20 16.76 -10.16
C ILE A 45 -14.90 18.24 -10.45
N SER A 46 -14.00 18.86 -9.69
CA SER A 46 -13.59 20.25 -9.91
C SER A 46 -12.93 20.49 -11.28
N ALA A 47 -12.36 19.43 -11.88
CA ALA A 47 -11.81 19.46 -13.23
C ALA A 47 -12.80 19.00 -14.32
N GLY A 48 -14.04 18.67 -13.96
CA GLY A 48 -15.07 18.21 -14.92
C GLY A 48 -14.80 16.83 -15.50
N ILE A 49 -14.17 15.92 -14.76
CA ILE A 49 -13.71 14.60 -15.23
C ILE A 49 -14.63 13.50 -14.72
N PRO A 50 -15.31 12.73 -15.61
CA PRO A 50 -16.07 11.55 -15.23
C PRO A 50 -15.22 10.52 -14.52
N ILE A 51 -15.77 9.87 -13.48
CA ILE A 51 -15.04 8.95 -12.61
C ILE A 51 -15.60 7.54 -12.76
N PHE A 52 -14.72 6.59 -13.07
CA PHE A 52 -14.98 5.16 -13.07
C PHE A 52 -14.35 4.56 -11.81
N TYR A 53 -15.11 3.79 -11.05
CA TYR A 53 -14.67 3.20 -9.80
C TYR A 53 -15.01 1.70 -9.77
N PRO A 54 -14.07 0.81 -10.14
CA PRO A 54 -14.22 -0.63 -10.06
C PRO A 54 -14.55 -1.10 -8.65
N ALA A 55 -15.49 -2.02 -8.50
CA ALA A 55 -15.81 -2.63 -7.21
C ALA A 55 -14.78 -3.69 -6.79
N ASN A 56 -14.11 -4.31 -7.75
CA ASN A 56 -13.11 -5.35 -7.56
C ASN A 56 -12.13 -5.41 -8.75
N VAL A 57 -11.14 -6.32 -8.68
CA VAL A 57 -10.11 -6.48 -9.72
C VAL A 57 -10.67 -6.94 -11.08
N HIS A 58 -11.79 -7.67 -11.09
CA HIS A 58 -12.44 -8.13 -12.34
C HIS A 58 -12.97 -6.99 -13.19
N GLU A 59 -13.36 -5.90 -12.55
CA GLU A 59 -13.95 -4.74 -13.21
C GLU A 59 -12.91 -3.75 -13.76
N VAL A 60 -11.64 -3.87 -13.37
CA VAL A 60 -10.59 -2.90 -13.74
C VAL A 60 -10.40 -2.83 -15.25
N VAL A 61 -10.24 -3.96 -15.91
CA VAL A 61 -10.03 -4.00 -17.37
C VAL A 61 -11.29 -3.64 -18.14
N PRO A 62 -12.48 -4.22 -17.87
CA PRO A 62 -13.71 -3.83 -18.56
C PRO A 62 -14.05 -2.35 -18.41
N LEU A 63 -13.97 -1.80 -17.19
CA LEU A 63 -14.25 -0.38 -16.95
C LEU A 63 -13.19 0.52 -17.59
N GLY A 64 -11.91 0.12 -17.59
CA GLY A 64 -10.85 0.85 -18.29
C GLY A 64 -11.08 0.94 -19.80
N LEU A 65 -11.53 -0.15 -20.42
CA LEU A 65 -11.93 -0.16 -21.84
C LEU A 65 -13.17 0.73 -22.09
N GLN A 66 -14.16 0.68 -21.20
CA GLN A 66 -15.35 1.55 -21.27
C GLN A 66 -14.96 3.02 -21.08
N ALA A 67 -14.05 3.32 -20.19
CA ALA A 67 -13.53 4.67 -19.95
C ALA A 67 -12.84 5.25 -21.20
N TYR A 68 -12.00 4.46 -21.89
CA TYR A 68 -11.42 4.86 -23.17
C TYR A 68 -12.47 5.11 -24.23
N GLN A 69 -13.49 4.26 -24.33
CA GLN A 69 -14.57 4.45 -25.30
C GLN A 69 -15.40 5.69 -24.97
N LEU A 70 -15.69 5.95 -23.69
CA LEU A 70 -16.35 7.19 -23.29
C LEU A 70 -15.50 8.41 -23.69
N SER A 71 -14.19 8.37 -23.40
CA SER A 71 -13.29 9.46 -23.75
C SER A 71 -13.26 9.75 -25.25
N ARG A 72 -13.27 8.72 -26.07
CA ARG A 72 -13.35 8.84 -27.54
C ARG A 72 -14.70 9.35 -28.02
N HIS A 73 -15.79 8.92 -27.39
CA HIS A 73 -17.14 9.34 -27.74
C HIS A 73 -17.41 10.80 -27.38
N ALA A 74 -17.06 11.19 -26.16
CA ALA A 74 -17.40 12.49 -25.60
C ALA A 74 -16.29 13.56 -25.69
N GLY A 75 -15.09 13.21 -26.18
CA GLY A 75 -13.97 14.14 -26.27
C GLY A 75 -13.40 14.59 -24.91
N ILE A 76 -13.56 13.81 -23.85
CA ILE A 76 -13.31 14.18 -22.45
C ILE A 76 -12.24 13.27 -21.84
N CYS A 77 -11.50 13.78 -20.86
CA CYS A 77 -10.65 12.96 -19.99
C CYS A 77 -11.51 12.15 -19.02
N VAL A 78 -11.13 10.92 -18.70
CA VAL A 78 -11.85 10.04 -17.77
C VAL A 78 -10.92 9.57 -16.66
N GLY A 79 -11.36 9.64 -15.42
CA GLY A 79 -10.63 9.10 -14.25
C GLY A 79 -11.03 7.64 -13.99
N LEU A 80 -10.05 6.76 -13.86
CA LEU A 80 -10.24 5.40 -13.34
C LEU A 80 -9.67 5.36 -11.92
N LYS A 81 -10.55 5.36 -10.93
CA LYS A 81 -10.19 5.32 -9.52
C LYS A 81 -9.88 3.88 -9.11
N ILE A 82 -8.68 3.66 -8.59
CA ILE A 82 -8.21 2.38 -8.04
C ILE A 82 -7.89 2.59 -6.57
N THR A 83 -8.53 1.84 -5.68
CA THR A 83 -8.17 1.84 -4.26
C THR A 83 -7.09 0.82 -3.96
N ALA A 84 -6.42 0.96 -2.81
CA ALA A 84 -5.41 0.01 -2.34
C ALA A 84 -5.94 -1.44 -2.35
N ASP A 85 -7.18 -1.65 -1.92
CA ASP A 85 -7.83 -2.96 -1.92
C ASP A 85 -7.91 -3.59 -3.31
N THR A 86 -8.24 -2.79 -4.33
CA THR A 86 -8.30 -3.27 -5.72
C THR A 86 -6.91 -3.50 -6.30
N ALA A 87 -5.95 -2.61 -6.00
CA ALA A 87 -4.58 -2.70 -6.50
C ALA A 87 -3.82 -3.92 -5.93
N ASP A 88 -4.06 -4.24 -4.67
CA ASP A 88 -3.41 -5.34 -3.95
C ASP A 88 -4.17 -6.68 -4.07
N SER A 89 -5.24 -6.71 -4.84
CA SER A 89 -6.03 -7.91 -5.10
C SER A 89 -5.60 -8.67 -6.35
N SER A 90 -5.78 -9.98 -6.32
CA SER A 90 -5.64 -10.86 -7.48
C SER A 90 -6.81 -11.85 -7.51
N ALA A 91 -7.21 -12.29 -8.70
CA ALA A 91 -8.31 -13.24 -8.83
C ALA A 91 -8.15 -14.13 -10.08
N VAL A 92 -8.85 -15.26 -10.07
CA VAL A 92 -9.07 -16.06 -11.28
C VAL A 92 -10.09 -15.33 -12.16
N VAL A 93 -9.75 -15.07 -13.41
CA VAL A 93 -10.56 -14.26 -14.33
C VAL A 93 -10.89 -15.07 -15.59
N ASP A 94 -12.14 -14.97 -16.04
CA ASP A 94 -12.51 -15.41 -17.38
C ASP A 94 -12.15 -14.31 -18.40
N LEU A 95 -11.22 -14.63 -19.29
CA LEU A 95 -10.74 -13.69 -20.32
C LEU A 95 -11.84 -13.25 -21.29
N THR A 96 -12.89 -14.06 -21.47
CA THR A 96 -14.02 -13.71 -22.37
C THR A 96 -14.87 -12.59 -21.78
N SER A 97 -14.97 -12.48 -20.47
CA SER A 97 -15.71 -11.44 -19.76
C SER A 97 -15.00 -10.09 -19.75
N LEU A 98 -13.71 -10.03 -20.07
CA LEU A 98 -12.92 -8.80 -20.02
C LEU A 98 -13.19 -7.83 -21.17
N ARG A 99 -13.89 -8.25 -22.22
CA ARG A 99 -14.18 -7.43 -23.41
C ARG A 99 -15.64 -6.98 -23.41
N PRO A 100 -15.96 -5.79 -22.88
CA PRO A 100 -17.33 -5.30 -22.89
C PRO A 100 -17.80 -5.02 -24.33
N LYS A 101 -19.08 -5.32 -24.58
CA LYS A 101 -19.75 -4.91 -25.81
C LYS A 101 -20.25 -3.48 -25.66
N PHE A 102 -19.97 -2.65 -26.66
CA PHE A 102 -20.42 -1.26 -26.68
C PHE A 102 -21.60 -1.08 -27.62
N LYS A 103 -22.55 -0.22 -27.23
CA LYS A 103 -23.54 0.31 -28.15
C LYS A 103 -22.89 1.36 -29.05
N ASN A 104 -23.13 1.27 -30.35
CA ASN A 104 -22.83 2.36 -31.27
C ASN A 104 -23.79 3.51 -31.03
N LEU A 105 -23.27 4.56 -30.40
CA LEU A 105 -24.02 5.80 -30.21
C LEU A 105 -23.76 6.76 -31.38
N SER A 106 -24.72 7.66 -31.68
CA SER A 106 -24.54 8.74 -32.66
C SER A 106 -23.30 9.57 -32.29
N ASN A 107 -22.55 9.98 -33.31
CA ASN A 107 -21.39 10.86 -33.10
C ASN A 107 -21.87 12.19 -32.49
N VAL A 108 -21.14 12.66 -31.49
CA VAL A 108 -21.31 14.01 -30.93
C VAL A 108 -20.33 14.91 -31.68
N GLU A 109 -20.87 15.94 -32.31
CA GLU A 109 -20.05 16.88 -33.10
C GLU A 109 -19.36 17.90 -32.20
N ASN A 110 -18.17 18.34 -32.63
CA ASN A 110 -17.41 19.43 -32.00
C ASN A 110 -17.11 19.22 -30.50
N VAL A 111 -16.79 17.97 -30.12
CA VAL A 111 -16.41 17.64 -28.73
C VAL A 111 -14.91 17.33 -28.57
N HIS A 112 -14.24 16.96 -29.67
CA HIS A 112 -12.82 16.64 -29.67
C HIS A 112 -11.94 17.88 -29.66
N ILE A 113 -10.64 17.69 -29.46
CA ILE A 113 -9.66 18.76 -29.47
C ILE A 113 -9.71 19.55 -30.79
N GLN A 114 -9.85 20.86 -30.69
CA GLN A 114 -9.92 21.78 -31.82
C GLN A 114 -8.80 22.81 -31.73
N LYS A 115 -8.43 23.37 -32.90
CA LYS A 115 -7.50 24.49 -32.98
C LYS A 115 -8.29 25.81 -32.81
N HIS A 116 -7.66 26.79 -32.16
CA HIS A 116 -8.15 28.17 -32.05
C HIS A 116 -9.43 28.41 -31.22
N GLU A 117 -9.75 27.53 -30.26
CA GLU A 117 -10.79 27.79 -29.28
C GLU A 117 -10.33 28.73 -28.18
N SER A 118 -11.18 29.67 -27.79
CA SER A 118 -10.94 30.50 -26.60
C SER A 118 -11.12 29.66 -25.31
N ALA A 119 -10.69 30.19 -24.17
CA ALA A 119 -10.89 29.54 -22.87
C ALA A 119 -12.38 29.34 -22.55
N LEU A 120 -13.22 30.32 -22.88
CA LEU A 120 -14.68 30.25 -22.63
C LEU A 120 -15.37 29.23 -23.57
N ASP A 121 -14.96 29.14 -24.83
CA ASP A 121 -15.50 28.13 -25.76
C ASP A 121 -15.19 26.70 -25.27
N ARG A 122 -14.00 26.48 -24.71
CA ARG A 122 -13.63 25.18 -24.12
C ARG A 122 -14.46 24.86 -22.88
N GLU A 123 -14.70 25.83 -22.04
CA GLU A 123 -15.53 25.69 -20.84
C GLU A 123 -16.99 25.38 -21.26
N GLU A 124 -17.56 26.13 -22.19
CA GLU A 124 -18.88 25.87 -22.72
C GLU A 124 -18.98 24.47 -23.33
N THR A 125 -18.03 24.10 -24.17
CA THR A 125 -17.99 22.76 -24.78
C THR A 125 -17.92 21.64 -23.72
N LEU A 126 -17.14 21.81 -22.66
CA LEU A 126 -17.05 20.84 -21.57
C LEU A 126 -18.40 20.63 -20.89
N PHE A 127 -19.06 21.70 -20.49
CA PHE A 127 -20.28 21.61 -19.67
C PHE A 127 -21.55 21.38 -20.48
N THR A 128 -21.63 21.90 -21.72
CA THR A 128 -22.86 21.82 -22.54
C THR A 128 -22.86 20.65 -23.54
N LYS A 129 -21.69 20.10 -23.90
CA LYS A 129 -21.60 19.00 -24.88
C LYS A 129 -20.95 17.75 -24.30
N ARG A 130 -19.70 17.84 -23.77
CA ARG A 130 -18.91 16.67 -23.35
C ARG A 130 -19.49 15.96 -22.14
N LEU A 131 -19.88 16.68 -21.09
CA LEU A 131 -20.48 16.08 -19.89
C LEU A 131 -21.90 15.51 -20.16
N PRO A 132 -22.81 16.17 -20.88
CA PRO A 132 -24.05 15.53 -21.30
C PRO A 132 -23.85 14.27 -22.14
N ALA A 133 -22.92 14.27 -23.11
CA ALA A 133 -22.59 13.10 -23.91
C ALA A 133 -22.04 11.96 -23.04
N SER A 134 -21.25 12.29 -22.02
CA SER A 134 -20.75 11.31 -21.05
C SER A 134 -21.88 10.66 -20.25
N LYS A 135 -22.84 11.43 -19.76
CA LYS A 135 -24.03 10.91 -19.04
C LYS A 135 -24.87 9.99 -19.92
N ASP A 136 -25.05 10.35 -21.17
CA ASP A 136 -25.78 9.52 -22.14
C ASP A 136 -25.03 8.22 -22.45
N PHE A 137 -23.71 8.27 -22.65
CA PHE A 137 -22.89 7.08 -22.88
C PHE A 137 -23.00 6.10 -21.71
N ILE A 138 -22.86 6.60 -20.47
CA ILE A 138 -22.94 5.80 -19.23
C ILE A 138 -24.29 5.09 -19.16
N PHE A 139 -25.38 5.82 -19.37
CA PHE A 139 -26.76 5.30 -19.32
C PHE A 139 -27.03 4.27 -20.41
N GLN A 140 -26.70 4.59 -21.68
CA GLN A 140 -26.96 3.73 -22.82
C GLN A 140 -26.16 2.41 -22.75
N ASN A 141 -24.94 2.44 -22.22
CA ASN A 141 -24.09 1.27 -22.07
C ASN A 141 -24.33 0.51 -20.75
N LYS A 142 -25.27 0.97 -19.90
CA LYS A 142 -25.65 0.33 -18.64
C LYS A 142 -24.43 -0.01 -17.77
N ILE A 143 -23.53 0.99 -17.59
CA ILE A 143 -22.26 0.76 -16.88
C ILE A 143 -22.51 0.50 -15.40
N ASN A 144 -23.41 1.26 -14.77
CA ASN A 144 -23.94 0.93 -13.45
C ASN A 144 -24.90 -0.26 -13.56
N ILE A 145 -24.99 -1.10 -12.56
CA ILE A 145 -25.82 -2.30 -12.61
C ILE A 145 -26.68 -2.46 -11.35
N ILE A 146 -27.89 -2.98 -11.54
CA ILE A 146 -28.74 -3.41 -10.44
C ILE A 146 -28.40 -4.85 -10.10
N LEU A 147 -27.80 -5.06 -8.93
CA LEU A 147 -27.43 -6.40 -8.43
C LEU A 147 -28.63 -7.13 -7.85
N ARG A 148 -29.55 -6.39 -7.19
CA ARG A 148 -30.75 -6.96 -6.57
C ARG A 148 -31.93 -6.03 -6.81
N ASN A 149 -33.04 -6.56 -7.32
CA ASN A 149 -34.23 -5.78 -7.68
C ASN A 149 -35.53 -6.44 -7.15
N PRO A 150 -35.93 -6.16 -5.92
CA PRO A 150 -37.07 -6.79 -5.28
C PRO A 150 -38.41 -6.35 -5.90
N LYS A 151 -39.41 -7.24 -5.91
CA LYS A 151 -40.79 -6.89 -6.32
C LYS A 151 -41.45 -5.94 -5.31
N LYS A 152 -41.32 -6.25 -4.00
CA LYS A 152 -41.75 -5.35 -2.91
C LYS A 152 -40.55 -4.54 -2.47
N LYS A 153 -40.64 -3.23 -2.51
CA LYS A 153 -39.51 -2.32 -2.35
C LYS A 153 -39.57 -1.60 -0.99
N HIS A 154 -38.72 -1.98 -0.05
CA HIS A 154 -38.57 -1.32 1.25
C HIS A 154 -37.31 -0.46 1.32
N LEU A 155 -36.14 -1.07 1.13
CA LEU A 155 -34.84 -0.40 1.22
C LEU A 155 -34.08 -0.57 -0.09
N GLY A 156 -33.78 0.55 -0.76
CA GLY A 156 -32.84 0.58 -1.90
C GLY A 156 -31.45 0.99 -1.39
N ILE A 157 -30.44 0.25 -1.79
CA ILE A 157 -29.03 0.55 -1.45
C ILE A 157 -28.33 0.99 -2.73
N ILE A 158 -27.73 2.18 -2.72
CA ILE A 158 -26.79 2.64 -3.74
C ILE A 158 -25.38 2.50 -3.20
N ALA A 159 -24.68 1.44 -3.61
CA ALA A 159 -23.34 1.13 -3.14
C ALA A 159 -22.30 1.54 -4.19
N VAL A 160 -21.27 2.30 -3.79
CA VAL A 160 -20.34 2.98 -4.68
C VAL A 160 -19.00 2.26 -4.76
N GLY A 161 -18.60 1.86 -5.97
CA GLY A 161 -17.33 1.17 -6.21
C GLY A 161 -17.18 -0.06 -5.32
N LYS A 162 -16.07 -0.17 -4.57
CA LYS A 162 -15.79 -1.33 -3.70
C LYS A 162 -16.88 -1.59 -2.64
N ALA A 163 -17.60 -0.56 -2.20
CA ALA A 163 -18.71 -0.72 -1.25
C ALA A 163 -19.83 -1.62 -1.80
N SER A 164 -19.90 -1.85 -3.12
CA SER A 164 -20.86 -2.79 -3.71
C SER A 164 -20.63 -4.23 -3.26
N THR A 165 -19.38 -4.69 -3.31
CA THR A 165 -19.01 -6.05 -2.87
C THR A 165 -19.05 -6.19 -1.35
N GLU A 166 -18.66 -5.16 -0.62
CA GLU A 166 -18.73 -5.11 0.84
C GLU A 166 -20.19 -5.10 1.35
N THR A 167 -21.12 -4.51 0.59
CA THR A 167 -22.55 -4.54 0.92
C THR A 167 -23.13 -5.95 0.81
N ILE A 168 -22.73 -6.73 -0.19
CA ILE A 168 -23.14 -8.13 -0.30
C ILE A 168 -22.61 -8.96 0.88
N ASP A 169 -21.33 -8.79 1.24
CA ASP A 169 -20.75 -9.43 2.42
C ASP A 169 -21.46 -9.01 3.72
N ALA A 170 -21.80 -7.73 3.85
CA ALA A 170 -22.52 -7.19 5.02
C ALA A 170 -23.91 -7.82 5.16
N LEU A 171 -24.67 -7.92 4.07
CA LEU A 171 -25.99 -8.57 4.06
C LEU A 171 -25.89 -10.05 4.48
N GLU A 172 -24.91 -10.80 3.95
CA GLU A 172 -24.70 -12.19 4.36
C GLU A 172 -24.26 -12.30 5.83
N THR A 173 -23.42 -11.38 6.31
CA THR A 173 -22.95 -11.36 7.70
C THR A 173 -24.10 -11.21 8.69
N ILE A 174 -25.10 -10.37 8.36
CA ILE A 174 -26.31 -10.19 9.17
C ILE A 174 -27.41 -11.23 8.87
N GLY A 175 -27.11 -12.26 8.06
CA GLY A 175 -27.99 -13.38 7.81
C GLY A 175 -28.96 -13.21 6.65
N ILE A 176 -28.85 -12.15 5.86
CA ILE A 176 -29.69 -11.88 4.68
C ILE A 176 -29.03 -12.46 3.43
N LYS A 177 -29.33 -13.72 3.13
CA LYS A 177 -28.80 -14.40 1.93
C LYS A 177 -29.59 -14.08 0.66
N ASP A 178 -30.84 -13.71 0.79
CA ASP A 178 -31.74 -13.34 -0.31
C ASP A 178 -32.36 -11.96 -0.02
N PRO A 179 -31.67 -10.88 -0.40
CA PRO A 179 -32.13 -9.52 -0.15
C PRO A 179 -33.44 -9.18 -0.89
N GLU A 180 -33.66 -9.73 -2.10
CA GLU A 180 -34.82 -9.43 -2.92
C GLU A 180 -36.12 -9.91 -2.25
N ASN A 181 -36.13 -11.11 -1.67
CA ASN A 181 -37.27 -11.62 -0.92
C ASN A 181 -37.54 -10.85 0.39
N LYS A 182 -36.58 -10.01 0.80
CA LYS A 182 -36.71 -9.13 1.99
C LYS A 182 -37.02 -7.69 1.61
N GLY A 183 -37.26 -7.39 0.33
CA GLY A 183 -37.57 -6.06 -0.13
C GLY A 183 -36.36 -5.12 -0.20
N ILE A 184 -35.16 -5.67 -0.27
CA ILE A 184 -33.89 -4.92 -0.33
C ILE A 184 -33.34 -4.98 -1.75
N GLY A 185 -33.22 -3.80 -2.38
CA GLY A 185 -32.56 -3.62 -3.68
C GLY A 185 -31.12 -3.16 -3.51
N VAL A 186 -30.26 -3.55 -4.46
CA VAL A 186 -28.86 -3.11 -4.47
C VAL A 186 -28.47 -2.64 -5.86
N PHE A 187 -28.05 -1.38 -5.95
CA PHE A 187 -27.52 -0.74 -7.14
C PHE A 187 -26.00 -0.55 -6.96
N SER A 188 -25.23 -1.17 -7.83
CA SER A 188 -23.77 -1.01 -7.89
C SER A 188 -23.45 0.22 -8.74
N CYS A 189 -23.07 1.29 -8.08
CA CYS A 189 -22.67 2.55 -8.70
C CYS A 189 -21.17 2.51 -9.03
N LYS A 190 -20.85 2.23 -10.29
CA LYS A 190 -19.47 2.19 -10.80
C LYS A 190 -18.99 3.55 -11.30
N ILE A 191 -19.93 4.48 -11.48
CA ILE A 191 -19.69 5.85 -11.93
C ILE A 191 -20.18 6.80 -10.84
N PRO A 192 -19.34 7.14 -9.85
CA PRO A 192 -19.74 8.04 -8.78
C PRO A 192 -20.00 9.47 -9.26
N TRP A 193 -19.43 9.85 -10.40
CA TRP A 193 -19.69 11.16 -11.02
C TRP A 193 -19.41 11.12 -12.55
N PRO A 194 -20.24 11.76 -13.38
CA PRO A 194 -21.54 12.33 -13.08
C PRO A 194 -22.65 11.27 -13.10
N LEU A 195 -23.62 11.35 -12.21
CA LEU A 195 -24.77 10.45 -12.21
C LEU A 195 -25.78 10.82 -13.34
N ASN A 196 -26.41 9.79 -13.91
CA ASN A 196 -27.53 9.98 -14.82
C ASN A 196 -28.86 10.03 -14.04
N GLY A 197 -29.56 11.15 -14.08
CA GLY A 197 -30.81 11.34 -13.33
C GLY A 197 -31.93 10.36 -13.70
N LYS A 198 -32.03 9.93 -14.97
CA LYS A 198 -33.03 8.94 -15.42
C LYS A 198 -32.76 7.57 -14.80
N GLU A 199 -31.49 7.17 -14.72
CA GLU A 199 -31.07 5.90 -14.14
C GLU A 199 -31.38 5.85 -12.64
N ILE A 200 -30.99 6.90 -11.89
CA ILE A 200 -31.26 7.01 -10.46
C ILE A 200 -32.76 7.03 -10.17
N LYS A 201 -33.53 7.87 -10.86
CA LYS A 201 -34.98 7.92 -10.68
C LYS A 201 -35.66 6.58 -10.96
N SER A 202 -35.19 5.84 -11.98
CA SER A 202 -35.70 4.50 -12.29
C SER A 202 -35.46 3.50 -11.18
N PHE A 203 -34.25 3.50 -10.59
CA PHE A 203 -33.92 2.61 -9.49
C PHE A 203 -34.70 2.94 -8.23
N VAL A 204 -34.67 4.21 -7.78
CA VAL A 204 -35.25 4.61 -6.49
C VAL A 204 -36.76 4.53 -6.45
N ASN A 205 -37.41 4.49 -7.61
CA ASN A 205 -38.88 4.47 -7.72
C ASN A 205 -39.48 3.27 -6.98
N GLY A 206 -40.39 3.57 -6.06
CA GLY A 206 -41.12 2.59 -5.27
C GLY A 206 -40.45 2.15 -3.98
N PHE A 207 -39.21 2.52 -3.71
CA PHE A 207 -38.58 2.29 -2.40
C PHE A 207 -39.09 3.31 -1.35
N GLU A 208 -39.24 2.84 -0.12
CA GLU A 208 -39.60 3.70 1.02
C GLU A 208 -38.38 4.52 1.49
N GLU A 209 -37.21 3.91 1.44
CA GLU A 209 -35.93 4.54 1.83
C GLU A 209 -34.81 4.15 0.89
N ILE A 210 -33.89 5.09 0.64
CA ILE A 210 -32.63 4.86 -0.07
C ILE A 210 -31.49 5.08 0.91
N LEU A 211 -30.57 4.12 0.96
CA LEU A 211 -29.30 4.21 1.69
C LEU A 211 -28.15 4.30 0.70
N VAL A 212 -27.41 5.42 0.73
CA VAL A 212 -26.16 5.56 -0.06
C VAL A 212 -24.98 5.10 0.79
N ILE A 213 -24.22 4.15 0.25
CA ILE A 213 -23.02 3.60 0.88
C ILE A 213 -21.81 3.97 0.03
N GLU A 214 -21.07 4.94 0.47
CA GLU A 214 -19.87 5.45 -0.21
C GLU A 214 -18.74 5.76 0.78
N GLU A 215 -17.49 5.67 0.27
CA GLU A 215 -16.27 5.90 1.02
C GLU A 215 -16.14 7.39 1.38
N LYS A 216 -15.73 7.70 2.61
CA LYS A 216 -15.42 9.06 3.10
C LYS A 216 -16.55 10.07 2.89
N ARG A 217 -16.23 11.27 2.39
CA ARG A 217 -17.19 12.37 2.22
C ARG A 217 -18.20 12.07 1.10
N PRO A 218 -19.40 12.63 1.19
CA PRO A 218 -20.46 12.38 0.21
C PRO A 218 -20.11 12.93 -1.17
N VAL A 219 -20.42 12.17 -2.20
CA VAL A 219 -20.33 12.52 -3.62
C VAL A 219 -21.60 12.05 -4.35
N VAL A 220 -21.94 10.78 -4.16
CA VAL A 220 -23.15 10.17 -4.75
C VAL A 220 -24.39 10.59 -3.97
N GLU A 221 -24.34 10.61 -2.65
CA GLU A 221 -25.44 11.05 -1.79
C GLU A 221 -25.92 12.48 -2.16
N GLU A 222 -24.99 13.42 -2.35
CA GLU A 222 -25.31 14.80 -2.74
C GLU A 222 -25.98 14.88 -4.12
N GLN A 223 -25.47 14.12 -5.10
CA GLN A 223 -26.08 14.06 -6.42
C GLN A 223 -27.47 13.43 -6.40
N VAL A 224 -27.66 12.34 -5.62
CA VAL A 224 -28.98 11.71 -5.45
C VAL A 224 -29.96 12.68 -4.80
N ALA A 225 -29.54 13.40 -3.75
CA ALA A 225 -30.34 14.44 -3.12
C ALA A 225 -30.77 15.52 -4.12
N HIS A 226 -29.83 16.01 -4.94
CA HIS A 226 -30.11 17.01 -5.98
C HIS A 226 -31.05 16.48 -7.06
N ILE A 227 -30.87 15.25 -7.55
CA ILE A 227 -31.72 14.59 -8.56
C ILE A 227 -33.17 14.45 -8.06
N LEU A 228 -33.35 14.18 -6.76
CA LEU A 228 -34.65 13.94 -6.13
C LEU A 228 -35.28 15.21 -5.55
N TYR A 229 -34.58 16.35 -5.56
CA TYR A 229 -35.02 17.59 -4.87
C TYR A 229 -36.43 18.01 -5.24
N ASN A 230 -36.78 18.04 -6.52
CA ASN A 230 -38.06 18.47 -7.04
C ASN A 230 -39.08 17.34 -7.29
N GLU A 231 -38.76 16.09 -6.88
CA GLU A 231 -39.69 14.97 -7.06
C GLU A 231 -40.80 15.00 -6.01
N ASN A 232 -42.06 14.90 -6.45
CA ASN A 232 -43.23 14.91 -5.56
C ASN A 232 -43.29 13.68 -4.65
N LYS A 233 -42.90 12.51 -5.18
CA LYS A 233 -42.80 11.24 -4.44
C LYS A 233 -41.37 10.82 -4.39
N LYS A 234 -40.69 11.06 -3.27
CA LYS A 234 -39.29 10.72 -3.03
C LYS A 234 -39.13 9.84 -1.80
N PRO A 235 -38.25 8.84 -1.85
CA PRO A 235 -37.92 8.03 -0.68
C PRO A 235 -37.19 8.88 0.34
N ILE A 236 -37.13 8.39 1.59
CA ILE A 236 -36.24 8.95 2.58
C ILE A 236 -34.81 8.66 2.16
N LEU A 237 -33.96 9.68 2.13
CA LEU A 237 -32.55 9.53 1.79
C LEU A 237 -31.72 9.46 3.07
N SER A 238 -30.94 8.40 3.19
CA SER A 238 -29.94 8.15 4.22
C SER A 238 -28.58 7.89 3.56
N GLY A 239 -27.53 8.20 4.27
CA GLY A 239 -26.15 7.99 3.83
C GLY A 239 -25.21 8.22 4.99
N LYS A 240 -24.47 9.34 5.00
CA LYS A 240 -23.61 9.70 6.15
C LYS A 240 -24.41 9.88 7.43
N PHE A 241 -25.63 10.36 7.27
CA PHE A 241 -26.59 10.52 8.35
C PHE A 241 -27.88 9.74 8.04
N ASP A 242 -28.51 9.28 9.08
CA ASP A 242 -29.84 8.69 8.99
C ASP A 242 -30.88 9.74 8.57
N GLY A 243 -31.60 9.49 7.50
CA GLY A 243 -32.58 10.43 6.95
C GLY A 243 -33.75 10.71 7.90
N LYS A 244 -34.05 9.81 8.87
CA LYS A 244 -35.12 9.95 9.87
C LYS A 244 -34.58 10.54 11.17
N THR A 245 -33.58 9.92 11.77
CA THR A 245 -33.08 10.29 13.12
C THR A 245 -32.02 11.36 13.11
N LYS A 246 -31.38 11.62 11.94
CA LYS A 246 -30.23 12.52 11.78
C LYS A 246 -28.97 12.09 12.52
N GLU A 247 -28.92 10.90 13.05
CA GLU A 247 -27.73 10.33 13.66
C GLU A 247 -26.70 9.91 12.61
N LYS A 248 -25.43 9.91 12.97
CA LYS A 248 -24.37 9.39 12.09
C LYS A 248 -24.59 7.90 11.79
N LEU A 249 -24.48 7.54 10.52
CA LEU A 249 -24.74 6.19 10.05
C LEU A 249 -23.51 5.61 9.33
N ILE A 250 -23.00 6.26 8.30
CA ILE A 250 -21.80 5.87 7.56
C ILE A 250 -20.69 6.89 7.86
N PRO A 251 -19.49 6.45 8.30
CA PRO A 251 -18.40 7.37 8.64
C PRO A 251 -17.87 8.13 7.41
N GLU A 252 -17.44 9.38 7.65
CA GLU A 252 -16.78 10.23 6.66
C GLU A 252 -15.27 10.10 6.68
N THR A 253 -14.72 9.33 7.60
CA THR A 253 -13.28 9.13 7.81
C THR A 253 -12.93 7.65 7.78
N ALA A 254 -11.65 7.36 7.68
CA ALA A 254 -11.10 6.01 7.59
C ALA A 254 -11.59 5.27 6.33
N GLU A 255 -11.65 3.98 6.38
CA GLU A 255 -12.04 3.09 5.30
C GLU A 255 -13.33 2.37 5.65
N LEU A 256 -14.22 2.21 4.69
CA LEU A 256 -15.39 1.35 4.86
C LEU A 256 -14.97 -0.12 4.86
N SER A 257 -15.74 -0.92 5.60
CA SER A 257 -15.66 -2.36 5.61
C SER A 257 -17.05 -2.97 5.67
N SER A 258 -17.15 -4.25 5.32
CA SER A 258 -18.41 -4.99 5.41
C SER A 258 -19.03 -4.95 6.81
N ASP A 259 -18.21 -4.88 7.87
CA ASP A 259 -18.70 -4.81 9.26
C ASP A 259 -19.34 -3.46 9.59
N ILE A 260 -18.73 -2.35 9.14
CA ILE A 260 -19.30 -0.99 9.30
C ILE A 260 -20.62 -0.89 8.53
N ILE A 261 -20.66 -1.44 7.33
CA ILE A 261 -21.86 -1.47 6.49
C ILE A 261 -22.94 -2.32 7.16
N ALA A 262 -22.57 -3.48 7.72
CA ALA A 262 -23.49 -4.36 8.44
C ALA A 262 -24.13 -3.65 9.64
N ASP A 263 -23.36 -2.90 10.44
CA ASP A 263 -23.89 -2.10 11.55
C ASP A 263 -24.91 -1.04 11.07
N ALA A 264 -24.58 -0.34 9.98
CA ALA A 264 -25.50 0.62 9.37
C ALA A 264 -26.79 -0.05 8.86
N LEU A 265 -26.66 -1.20 8.19
CA LEU A 265 -27.80 -1.98 7.71
C LEU A 265 -28.70 -2.44 8.84
N LEU A 266 -28.15 -2.93 9.96
CA LEU A 266 -28.94 -3.33 11.15
C LEU A 266 -29.80 -2.20 11.69
N LYS A 267 -29.33 -0.96 11.63
CA LYS A 267 -30.12 0.22 12.02
C LYS A 267 -31.27 0.50 11.05
N LYS A 268 -31.10 0.13 9.77
CA LYS A 268 -32.08 0.42 8.69
C LYS A 268 -33.11 -0.66 8.44
N ILE A 269 -32.80 -1.93 8.69
CA ILE A 269 -33.71 -3.05 8.41
C ILE A 269 -34.64 -3.39 9.57
N LYS A 270 -34.98 -2.43 10.42
CA LYS A 270 -35.92 -2.58 11.55
C LYS A 270 -37.33 -3.01 11.12
N PHE A 271 -37.66 -2.95 9.84
CA PHE A 271 -38.89 -3.47 9.25
C PHE A 271 -38.93 -5.00 9.12
N LEU A 272 -37.75 -5.67 9.24
CA LEU A 272 -37.65 -7.13 9.34
C LEU A 272 -37.92 -7.57 10.78
N ASP A 273 -38.57 -8.73 10.94
CA ASP A 273 -38.94 -9.27 12.26
C ASP A 273 -37.71 -9.42 13.17
N LYS A 274 -37.84 -9.02 14.46
CA LYS A 274 -36.75 -9.04 15.46
C LYS A 274 -36.16 -10.43 15.69
N THR A 275 -36.88 -11.50 15.36
CA THR A 275 -36.39 -12.88 15.44
C THR A 275 -35.20 -13.18 14.51
N TYR A 276 -34.99 -12.33 13.48
CA TYR A 276 -33.82 -12.42 12.57
C TYR A 276 -32.51 -11.99 13.22
N PHE A 277 -32.55 -11.18 14.26
CA PHE A 277 -31.37 -10.62 14.93
C PHE A 277 -31.05 -11.43 16.18
N LYS A 278 -30.47 -12.62 16.00
CA LYS A 278 -29.92 -13.38 17.10
C LYS A 278 -28.70 -12.64 17.68
N LYS A 279 -28.56 -12.69 18.99
CA LYS A 279 -27.41 -12.19 19.77
C LYS A 279 -26.03 -12.58 19.16
N GLU A 280 -26.02 -13.67 18.36
CA GLU A 280 -24.84 -14.13 17.58
C GLU A 280 -24.40 -13.17 16.47
N VAL A 281 -25.30 -12.39 15.87
CA VAL A 281 -24.97 -11.41 14.82
C VAL A 281 -24.31 -10.19 15.47
N GLU A 282 -24.83 -9.72 16.58
CA GLU A 282 -24.22 -8.61 17.35
C GLU A 282 -22.81 -8.98 17.80
N ASN A 283 -22.61 -10.21 18.29
CA ASN A 283 -21.29 -10.70 18.69
C ASN A 283 -20.29 -10.87 17.51
N LYS A 284 -20.76 -11.02 16.27
CA LYS A 284 -19.90 -11.05 15.09
C LYS A 284 -19.38 -9.68 14.68
N LEU A 285 -20.20 -8.64 14.88
CA LEU A 285 -19.85 -7.27 14.49
C LEU A 285 -18.88 -6.61 15.49
N ILE A 286 -18.96 -6.98 16.76
CA ILE A 286 -18.01 -6.51 17.77
C ILE A 286 -16.67 -7.21 17.49
N GLY A 287 -15.78 -6.52 16.81
CA GLY A 287 -14.40 -6.95 16.66
C GLY A 287 -13.73 -7.04 18.04
N ASN A 288 -12.88 -8.04 18.25
CA ASN A 288 -12.06 -8.10 19.45
C ASN A 288 -11.00 -7.00 19.35
N ASN A 289 -11.28 -5.81 19.88
CA ASN A 289 -10.36 -4.68 19.97
C ASN A 289 -9.35 -4.86 21.13
N LEU A 290 -8.79 -6.06 21.30
CA LEU A 290 -7.68 -6.23 22.21
C LEU A 290 -6.46 -5.49 21.66
N PRO A 291 -5.72 -4.75 22.49
CA PRO A 291 -4.51 -4.09 22.04
C PRO A 291 -3.52 -5.13 21.52
N SER A 292 -2.79 -4.76 20.46
CA SER A 292 -1.73 -5.63 19.92
C SER A 292 -0.65 -5.86 20.98
N VAL A 293 -0.34 -7.11 21.27
CA VAL A 293 0.72 -7.49 22.21
C VAL A 293 2.11 -7.34 21.62
N ALA A 294 2.22 -7.35 20.30
CA ALA A 294 3.46 -7.13 19.56
C ALA A 294 3.16 -6.64 18.14
N THR A 295 4.05 -5.83 17.58
CA THR A 295 3.93 -5.31 16.21
C THR A 295 5.27 -5.42 15.49
N ARG A 296 5.23 -5.73 14.18
CA ARG A 296 6.40 -5.61 13.30
C ARG A 296 6.41 -4.23 12.68
N SER A 297 7.13 -3.31 13.31
CA SER A 297 7.39 -1.99 12.74
C SER A 297 8.28 -2.09 11.50
N PRO A 298 8.10 -1.23 10.49
CA PRO A 298 9.02 -1.12 9.37
C PRO A 298 10.46 -0.85 9.85
N TRP A 299 11.44 -1.48 9.20
CA TRP A 299 12.85 -1.30 9.49
C TRP A 299 13.67 -1.27 8.20
N TYR A 300 14.89 -0.72 8.26
CA TYR A 300 15.80 -0.77 7.12
C TYR A 300 16.19 -2.21 6.78
N CYS A 301 16.35 -2.50 5.50
CA CYS A 301 16.83 -3.80 5.03
C CYS A 301 18.23 -4.09 5.57
N ALA A 302 18.63 -5.37 5.66
CA ALA A 302 19.98 -5.74 6.05
C ALA A 302 21.03 -5.11 5.11
N GLY A 303 21.99 -4.36 5.68
CA GLY A 303 23.02 -3.64 4.91
C GLY A 303 22.45 -2.49 4.04
N CYS A 304 21.35 -1.91 4.45
CA CYS A 304 20.72 -0.79 3.75
C CYS A 304 21.62 0.46 3.75
N PRO A 305 21.80 1.15 2.60
CA PRO A 305 22.57 2.39 2.52
C PRO A 305 22.04 3.49 3.45
N HIS A 306 20.75 3.48 3.74
CA HIS A 306 20.13 4.48 4.61
C HIS A 306 20.63 4.40 6.06
N ASN A 307 21.12 3.25 6.53
CA ASN A 307 21.77 3.14 7.85
C ASN A 307 22.97 4.10 7.99
N SER A 308 23.67 4.39 6.91
CA SER A 308 24.78 5.35 6.89
C SER A 308 24.33 6.73 6.37
N GLY A 309 23.56 6.78 5.27
CA GLY A 309 23.16 8.03 4.60
C GLY A 309 22.24 8.91 5.44
N THR A 310 21.41 8.32 6.33
CA THR A 310 20.52 9.08 7.21
C THR A 310 21.12 9.42 8.57
N LYS A 311 22.38 9.07 8.84
CA LYS A 311 23.06 9.48 10.09
C LYS A 311 22.97 10.98 10.28
N MET A 312 22.73 11.41 11.52
CA MET A 312 22.54 12.80 11.91
C MET A 312 23.28 13.11 13.21
N MET A 313 23.57 14.38 13.43
CA MET A 313 24.16 14.85 14.68
C MET A 313 23.09 14.88 15.78
N ASP A 314 23.53 14.84 17.04
CA ASP A 314 22.61 14.75 18.19
C ASP A 314 21.75 15.99 18.40
N ASP A 315 22.27 17.16 18.05
CA ASP A 315 21.62 18.47 18.20
C ASP A 315 20.78 18.90 16.98
N GLU A 316 20.66 18.05 15.96
CA GLU A 316 19.99 18.38 14.71
C GLU A 316 18.55 17.86 14.64
N ILE A 317 17.71 18.63 13.95
CA ILE A 317 16.40 18.21 13.46
C ILE A 317 16.51 18.10 11.96
N VAL A 318 16.14 16.93 11.41
CA VAL A 318 16.28 16.63 10.00
C VAL A 318 14.90 16.47 9.36
N GLY A 319 14.69 17.18 8.24
CA GLY A 319 13.50 17.03 7.43
C GLY A 319 13.53 15.71 6.65
N ILE A 320 12.36 15.10 6.50
CA ILE A 320 12.17 13.88 5.71
C ILE A 320 11.14 14.07 4.60
N GLY A 321 11.27 13.29 3.54
CA GLY A 321 10.35 13.25 2.42
C GLY A 321 9.87 11.83 2.13
N ILE A 322 9.40 11.59 0.93
CA ILE A 322 8.91 10.29 0.48
C ILE A 322 10.08 9.42 0.02
N GLY A 323 10.21 8.23 0.59
CA GLY A 323 11.25 7.25 0.25
C GLY A 323 11.59 6.34 1.44
N CYS A 324 12.45 5.32 1.24
CA CYS A 324 12.85 4.42 2.31
C CYS A 324 13.50 5.14 3.50
N HIS A 325 14.11 6.31 3.29
CA HIS A 325 14.68 7.13 4.37
C HIS A 325 13.64 7.58 5.40
N SER A 326 12.35 7.63 5.03
CA SER A 326 11.27 7.96 5.96
C SER A 326 11.08 6.92 7.08
N ILE A 327 11.57 5.69 6.90
CA ILE A 327 11.59 4.67 7.95
C ILE A 327 12.36 5.17 9.18
N GLY A 328 13.34 6.05 8.99
CA GLY A 328 14.05 6.71 10.07
C GLY A 328 13.14 7.42 11.08
N TYR A 329 11.95 7.85 10.68
CA TYR A 329 10.94 8.41 11.59
C TYR A 329 10.50 7.44 12.69
N PHE A 330 10.39 6.15 12.37
CA PHE A 330 10.07 5.12 13.37
C PHE A 330 11.24 4.81 14.31
N LEU A 331 12.47 5.15 13.89
CA LEU A 331 13.71 4.95 14.66
C LEU A 331 14.03 6.15 15.56
N HIS A 332 13.80 7.36 15.07
CA HIS A 332 14.17 8.62 15.69
C HIS A 332 13.06 9.67 15.52
N PRO A 333 11.86 9.44 16.06
CA PRO A 333 10.72 10.35 15.88
C PRO A 333 10.94 11.74 16.44
N GLU A 334 11.81 11.86 17.45
CA GLU A 334 12.18 13.12 18.10
C GLU A 334 13.10 14.01 17.24
N LYS A 335 13.87 13.42 16.34
CA LYS A 335 14.85 14.12 15.48
C LYS A 335 14.36 14.28 14.04
N LEU A 336 13.58 13.33 13.53
CA LEU A 336 13.07 13.37 12.17
C LEU A 336 11.67 13.97 12.14
N THR A 337 11.56 15.12 11.52
CA THR A 337 10.33 15.92 11.49
C THR A 337 10.03 16.41 10.07
N ASN A 338 8.98 17.23 9.94
CA ASN A 338 8.66 17.92 8.70
C ASN A 338 8.52 16.97 7.51
N PHE A 339 7.67 15.98 7.67
CA PHE A 339 7.33 15.07 6.58
C PHE A 339 6.69 15.85 5.43
N SER A 340 7.29 15.80 4.24
CA SER A 340 6.80 16.52 3.07
C SER A 340 6.51 15.59 1.89
N GLN A 341 5.61 16.04 1.02
CA GLN A 341 5.35 15.39 -0.26
C GLN A 341 6.56 15.52 -1.20
N MET A 342 6.64 14.67 -2.23
CA MET A 342 7.68 14.74 -3.26
C MET A 342 7.75 16.14 -3.87
N GLY A 343 8.94 16.75 -3.80
CA GLY A 343 9.22 18.11 -4.28
C GLY A 343 8.83 19.24 -3.33
N GLY A 344 8.44 18.91 -2.09
CA GLY A 344 8.25 19.87 -1.01
C GLY A 344 9.36 19.84 0.05
N GLU A 345 10.35 18.95 -0.15
CA GLU A 345 11.46 18.74 0.77
C GLU A 345 12.25 20.03 0.99
N GLY A 346 12.46 20.41 2.26
CA GLY A 346 13.12 21.65 2.66
C GLY A 346 12.19 22.87 2.68
N GLY A 347 11.01 22.82 2.05
CA GLY A 347 10.06 23.95 2.02
C GLY A 347 9.60 24.40 3.40
N HIS A 348 9.41 23.47 4.34
CA HIS A 348 9.09 23.79 5.73
C HIS A 348 10.18 24.63 6.40
N TRP A 349 11.45 24.35 6.10
CA TRP A 349 12.55 25.10 6.66
C TRP A 349 12.66 26.50 6.07
N ILE A 350 12.40 26.67 4.78
CA ILE A 350 12.35 28.00 4.14
C ILE A 350 11.39 28.92 4.90
N GLY A 351 10.19 28.43 5.24
CA GLY A 351 9.20 29.20 5.98
C GLY A 351 9.52 29.36 7.47
N ARG A 352 10.19 28.36 8.07
CA ARG A 352 10.48 28.34 9.52
C ARG A 352 11.76 29.09 9.91
N ALA A 353 12.77 29.08 9.04
CA ALA A 353 14.10 29.62 9.34
C ALA A 353 14.09 31.05 9.89
N PRO A 354 13.29 32.01 9.35
CA PRO A 354 13.25 33.39 9.88
C PRO A 354 12.77 33.49 11.32
N PHE A 355 12.06 32.48 11.82
CA PHE A 355 11.45 32.48 13.17
C PHE A 355 12.11 31.48 14.11
N SER A 356 13.17 30.79 13.67
CA SER A 356 13.87 29.76 14.43
C SER A 356 15.13 30.32 15.09
N SER A 357 15.42 29.86 16.31
CA SER A 357 16.72 30.08 16.94
C SER A 357 17.84 29.26 16.29
N LYS A 358 17.51 28.17 15.60
CA LYS A 358 18.46 27.38 14.80
C LYS A 358 18.77 28.10 13.50
N LYS A 359 20.03 28.14 13.12
CA LYS A 359 20.48 28.83 11.91
C LYS A 359 20.56 27.94 10.68
N HIS A 360 20.48 26.63 10.85
CA HIS A 360 20.66 25.65 9.77
C HIS A 360 19.77 24.44 9.97
N SER A 361 19.42 23.74 8.90
CA SER A 361 18.70 22.45 8.92
C SER A 361 19.25 21.49 7.88
N PHE A 362 18.99 20.20 8.07
CA PHE A 362 19.27 19.16 7.10
C PHE A 362 17.96 18.61 6.52
N GLN A 363 18.00 18.20 5.25
CA GLN A 363 16.85 17.59 4.56
C GLN A 363 17.28 16.35 3.83
N ASN A 364 16.71 15.19 4.19
CA ASN A 364 16.88 13.97 3.43
C ASN A 364 15.94 13.98 2.22
N ILE A 365 16.46 13.57 1.05
CA ILE A 365 15.72 13.46 -0.20
C ILE A 365 16.21 12.23 -0.97
N GLY A 366 15.30 11.42 -1.51
CA GLY A 366 15.65 10.27 -2.36
C GLY A 366 15.99 10.71 -3.80
N ASP A 367 16.81 9.93 -4.49
CA ASP A 367 17.17 10.13 -5.89
C ASP A 367 15.96 10.15 -6.83
N GLY A 368 14.99 9.25 -6.63
CA GLY A 368 13.73 9.25 -7.37
C GLY A 368 12.92 10.53 -7.15
N THR A 369 12.86 11.03 -5.92
CA THR A 369 12.20 12.31 -5.60
C THR A 369 12.95 13.49 -6.21
N TYR A 370 14.27 13.48 -6.14
CA TYR A 370 15.09 14.52 -6.78
C TYR A 370 14.79 14.62 -8.28
N ALA A 371 14.77 13.47 -8.97
CA ALA A 371 14.45 13.39 -10.39
C ALA A 371 13.02 13.86 -10.71
N HIS A 372 12.05 13.47 -9.89
CA HIS A 372 10.64 13.81 -10.11
C HIS A 372 10.36 15.31 -9.93
N SER A 373 10.78 15.91 -8.83
CA SER A 373 10.42 17.31 -8.50
C SER A 373 11.26 17.92 -7.38
N GLY A 374 12.14 17.18 -6.72
CA GLY A 374 12.91 17.65 -5.59
C GLY A 374 13.95 18.71 -5.96
N SER A 375 14.46 18.71 -7.19
CA SER A 375 15.34 19.75 -7.72
C SER A 375 14.69 21.15 -7.66
N LEU A 376 13.36 21.24 -7.83
CA LEU A 376 12.61 22.50 -7.69
C LEU A 376 12.58 23.02 -6.26
N ALA A 377 12.54 22.13 -5.27
CA ALA A 377 12.60 22.53 -3.86
C ALA A 377 13.99 23.08 -3.50
N ILE A 378 15.06 22.51 -4.07
CA ILE A 378 16.43 23.02 -3.89
C ILE A 378 16.56 24.41 -4.51
N ARG A 379 16.06 24.60 -5.74
CA ARG A 379 16.00 25.92 -6.41
C ARG A 379 15.25 26.95 -5.55
N ALA A 380 14.12 26.57 -4.96
CA ALA A 380 13.36 27.46 -4.07
C ALA A 380 14.16 27.84 -2.83
N ALA A 381 14.90 26.91 -2.21
CA ALA A 381 15.76 27.17 -1.06
C ALA A 381 16.92 28.11 -1.41
N VAL A 382 17.54 27.94 -2.59
CA VAL A 382 18.59 28.85 -3.08
C VAL A 382 18.03 30.25 -3.30
N SER A 383 16.88 30.37 -3.96
CA SER A 383 16.23 31.67 -4.19
C SER A 383 15.82 32.36 -2.90
N ALA A 384 15.49 31.62 -1.86
CA ALA A 384 15.16 32.15 -0.54
C ALA A 384 16.38 32.50 0.33
N GLY A 385 17.60 32.20 -0.12
CA GLY A 385 18.82 32.40 0.66
C GLY A 385 18.89 31.64 1.97
N THR A 386 18.23 30.46 2.04
CA THR A 386 18.06 29.69 3.26
C THR A 386 19.28 28.85 3.57
N ASN A 387 19.73 28.80 4.82
CA ASN A 387 20.82 27.92 5.26
C ASN A 387 20.30 26.48 5.45
N ILE A 388 20.58 25.60 4.51
CA ILE A 388 20.11 24.22 4.52
C ILE A 388 21.09 23.31 3.76
N THR A 389 21.26 22.09 4.27
CA THR A 389 21.97 21.02 3.57
C THR A 389 20.99 19.95 3.10
N PHE A 390 20.89 19.75 1.79
CA PHE A 390 20.16 18.62 1.22
C PHE A 390 21.05 17.38 1.16
N LYS A 391 20.59 16.27 1.74
CA LYS A 391 21.21 14.96 1.62
C LYS A 391 20.45 14.14 0.57
N ILE A 392 21.00 14.10 -0.65
CA ILE A 392 20.45 13.33 -1.76
C ILE A 392 20.93 11.89 -1.64
N LEU A 393 20.02 11.00 -1.29
CA LEU A 393 20.30 9.58 -1.03
C LEU A 393 20.20 8.81 -2.35
N TYR A 394 21.29 8.82 -3.11
CA TYR A 394 21.38 8.14 -4.40
C TYR A 394 21.62 6.64 -4.19
N ASN A 395 20.61 5.85 -4.45
CA ASN A 395 20.68 4.39 -4.31
C ASN A 395 20.41 3.61 -5.63
N ASP A 396 20.37 4.32 -6.75
CA ASP A 396 20.22 3.79 -8.10
C ASP A 396 18.95 2.92 -8.28
N ALA A 397 17.89 3.23 -7.52
CA ALA A 397 16.62 2.52 -7.61
C ALA A 397 15.49 3.27 -6.92
N VAL A 398 14.29 3.28 -7.50
CA VAL A 398 13.06 3.65 -6.79
C VAL A 398 12.67 2.47 -5.89
N ALA A 399 13.40 2.35 -4.77
CA ALA A 399 13.43 1.14 -3.95
C ALA A 399 12.08 0.81 -3.29
N MET A 400 11.32 1.82 -2.88
CA MET A 400 10.06 1.67 -2.15
C MET A 400 8.95 1.02 -3.01
N THR A 401 8.99 1.21 -4.31
CA THR A 401 7.97 0.71 -5.26
C THR A 401 8.43 -0.51 -6.08
N GLY A 402 9.57 -1.11 -5.75
CA GLY A 402 10.03 -2.37 -6.34
C GLY A 402 11.39 -2.35 -7.03
N GLY A 403 12.10 -1.23 -7.01
CA GLY A 403 13.49 -1.13 -7.50
C GLY A 403 13.63 -0.80 -8.99
N GLN A 404 12.62 -0.18 -9.58
CA GLN A 404 12.72 0.37 -10.94
C GLN A 404 13.68 1.55 -11.00
N SER A 405 14.22 1.83 -12.19
CA SER A 405 15.06 2.99 -12.43
C SER A 405 14.26 4.30 -12.30
N ALA A 406 14.88 5.35 -11.77
CA ALA A 406 14.29 6.68 -11.74
C ALA A 406 14.32 7.30 -13.14
N ILE A 407 13.16 7.59 -13.71
CA ILE A 407 13.06 8.24 -15.01
C ILE A 407 13.60 9.67 -14.88
N GLY A 408 14.58 10.04 -15.72
CA GLY A 408 15.21 11.36 -15.69
C GLY A 408 16.17 11.58 -14.50
N GLY A 409 16.55 10.51 -13.77
CA GLY A 409 17.30 10.62 -12.52
C GLY A 409 18.73 11.15 -12.65
N GLY A 410 19.37 10.99 -13.81
CA GLY A 410 20.77 11.36 -14.00
C GLY A 410 21.74 10.51 -13.16
N THR A 411 23.02 10.75 -13.37
CA THR A 411 24.09 10.15 -12.58
C THR A 411 24.51 11.09 -11.42
N PRO A 412 25.28 10.63 -10.44
CA PRO A 412 25.78 11.52 -9.38
C PRO A 412 26.55 12.74 -9.90
N TRP A 413 27.28 12.58 -11.00
CA TRP A 413 28.00 13.69 -11.64
C TRP A 413 27.06 14.67 -12.35
N ASP A 414 25.99 14.19 -13.00
CA ASP A 414 24.98 15.08 -13.60
C ASP A 414 24.26 15.88 -12.51
N MET A 415 23.90 15.22 -11.41
CA MET A 415 23.29 15.87 -10.23
C MET A 415 24.21 16.95 -9.67
N SER A 416 25.53 16.69 -9.58
CA SER A 416 26.49 17.66 -9.05
C SER A 416 26.55 18.92 -9.90
N LYS A 417 26.56 18.76 -11.24
CA LYS A 417 26.54 19.89 -12.18
C LYS A 417 25.25 20.69 -12.08
N GLN A 418 24.11 20.00 -12.00
CA GLN A 418 22.82 20.66 -11.82
C GLN A 418 22.77 21.45 -10.52
N LEU A 419 23.21 20.87 -9.41
CA LEU A 419 23.21 21.54 -8.09
C LEU A 419 24.06 22.81 -8.10
N ILE A 420 25.26 22.76 -8.66
CA ILE A 420 26.12 23.94 -8.79
C ILE A 420 25.50 25.00 -9.70
N ALA A 421 24.92 24.59 -10.83
CA ALA A 421 24.22 25.49 -11.75
C ALA A 421 22.99 26.17 -11.10
N GLU A 422 22.29 25.48 -10.18
CA GLU A 422 21.20 26.07 -9.39
C GLU A 422 21.67 27.06 -8.29
N GLY A 423 22.97 27.11 -8.00
CA GLY A 423 23.56 28.04 -7.02
C GLY A 423 23.86 27.41 -5.64
N VAL A 424 23.88 26.07 -5.55
CA VAL A 424 24.33 25.36 -4.34
C VAL A 424 25.80 25.67 -4.08
N LYS A 425 26.13 26.12 -2.86
CA LYS A 425 27.45 26.66 -2.51
C LYS A 425 28.56 25.62 -2.42
N LYS A 426 28.22 24.43 -1.92
CA LYS A 426 29.18 23.33 -1.76
C LYS A 426 28.47 21.97 -1.94
N VAL A 427 29.10 21.08 -2.69
CA VAL A 427 28.62 19.71 -2.90
C VAL A 427 29.69 18.72 -2.47
N PHE A 428 29.30 17.75 -1.63
CA PHE A 428 30.10 16.58 -1.32
C PHE A 428 29.45 15.34 -1.95
N VAL A 429 30.26 14.47 -2.50
CA VAL A 429 29.88 13.11 -2.91
C VAL A 429 30.43 12.15 -1.87
N ILE A 430 29.57 11.42 -1.20
CA ILE A 430 29.94 10.48 -0.14
C ILE A 430 29.55 9.09 -0.56
N SER A 431 30.51 8.13 -0.50
CA SER A 431 30.27 6.74 -0.90
C SER A 431 30.89 5.74 0.08
N ASP A 432 30.43 4.50 0.03
CA ASP A 432 31.11 3.36 0.67
C ASP A 432 32.32 2.86 -0.13
N GLU A 433 32.40 3.23 -1.40
CA GLU A 433 33.47 2.90 -2.33
C GLU A 433 33.87 4.16 -3.14
N PRO A 434 34.52 5.17 -2.52
CA PRO A 434 34.86 6.44 -3.20
C PRO A 434 35.85 6.26 -4.37
N GLU A 435 36.58 5.16 -4.41
CA GLU A 435 37.54 4.82 -5.44
C GLU A 435 36.88 4.64 -6.81
N GLN A 436 35.60 4.27 -6.85
CA GLN A 436 34.82 4.17 -8.09
C GLN A 436 34.70 5.50 -8.83
N PHE A 437 34.96 6.63 -8.16
CA PHE A 437 34.90 7.99 -8.69
C PHE A 437 36.28 8.57 -9.01
N SER A 438 37.21 7.75 -9.45
CA SER A 438 38.58 8.16 -9.81
C SER A 438 38.61 9.27 -10.88
N GLU A 439 37.62 9.27 -11.79
CA GLU A 439 37.44 10.32 -12.80
C GLU A 439 36.69 11.54 -12.24
N ILE A 440 37.29 12.25 -11.31
CA ILE A 440 36.69 13.44 -10.69
C ILE A 440 36.27 14.51 -11.71
N LYS A 441 36.89 14.55 -12.89
CA LYS A 441 36.57 15.47 -14.00
C LYS A 441 35.13 15.34 -14.52
N LEU A 442 34.45 14.25 -14.24
CA LEU A 442 33.05 14.05 -14.60
C LEU A 442 32.12 14.91 -13.73
N PHE A 443 32.52 15.22 -12.51
CA PHE A 443 31.75 16.05 -11.58
C PHE A 443 31.90 17.56 -11.89
N ALA A 444 31.04 18.36 -11.26
CA ALA A 444 31.20 19.82 -11.30
C ALA A 444 32.45 20.26 -10.55
N ASP A 445 32.99 21.42 -10.94
CA ASP A 445 34.15 22.00 -10.26
C ASP A 445 33.84 22.27 -8.78
N GLY A 446 34.84 22.01 -7.93
CA GLY A 446 34.73 22.25 -6.48
C GLY A 446 34.00 21.14 -5.70
N VAL A 447 33.53 20.06 -6.36
CA VAL A 447 33.00 18.87 -5.67
C VAL A 447 34.12 18.17 -4.92
N THR A 448 33.79 17.66 -3.74
CA THR A 448 34.72 16.87 -2.91
C THR A 448 34.13 15.46 -2.73
N ILE A 449 34.97 14.45 -2.96
CA ILE A 449 34.60 13.03 -2.78
C ILE A 449 35.15 12.57 -1.43
N ALA A 450 34.35 11.80 -0.67
CA ALA A 450 34.72 11.32 0.67
C ALA A 450 34.12 9.92 0.94
N HIS A 451 34.71 9.21 1.89
CA HIS A 451 34.19 7.94 2.37
C HIS A 451 32.99 8.18 3.33
N ARG A 452 32.06 7.21 3.37
CA ARG A 452 30.84 7.28 4.20
C ARG A 452 31.11 7.47 5.70
N ASP A 453 32.29 7.13 6.20
CA ASP A 453 32.66 7.31 7.59
C ASP A 453 32.89 8.78 7.95
N GLU A 454 33.08 9.63 6.96
CA GLU A 454 33.21 11.07 7.14
C GLU A 454 31.86 11.81 7.16
N MET A 455 30.73 11.10 7.11
CA MET A 455 29.40 11.70 7.05
C MET A 455 29.18 12.76 8.14
N ILE A 456 29.47 12.47 9.39
CA ILE A 456 29.27 13.40 10.51
C ILE A 456 30.26 14.59 10.48
N PRO A 457 31.59 14.38 10.29
CA PRO A 457 32.51 15.49 10.06
C PRO A 457 32.13 16.44 8.93
N ILE A 458 31.63 15.88 7.81
CA ILE A 458 31.19 16.67 6.65
C ILE A 458 29.93 17.46 6.97
N GLN A 459 28.95 16.87 7.64
CA GLN A 459 27.75 17.59 8.08
C GLN A 459 28.10 18.80 8.97
N LYS A 460 29.07 18.64 9.90
CA LYS A 460 29.57 19.74 10.72
C LYS A 460 30.17 20.88 9.89
N LYS A 461 30.96 20.54 8.88
CA LYS A 461 31.54 21.55 7.95
C LYS A 461 30.46 22.26 7.14
N LEU A 462 29.50 21.54 6.62
CA LEU A 462 28.45 22.10 5.77
C LEU A 462 27.47 22.99 6.55
N ARG A 463 27.25 22.73 7.83
CA ARG A 463 26.41 23.53 8.71
C ARG A 463 26.93 24.95 8.89
N GLU A 464 28.25 25.16 8.80
CA GLU A 464 28.89 26.48 8.96
C GLU A 464 28.90 27.33 7.65
N ILE A 465 28.47 26.73 6.53
CA ILE A 465 28.43 27.44 5.24
C ILE A 465 27.06 28.12 5.07
N GLU A 466 27.07 29.43 4.85
CA GLU A 466 25.85 30.17 4.56
C GLU A 466 25.28 29.84 3.20
N GLY A 467 23.96 29.66 3.15
CA GLY A 467 23.21 29.28 1.96
C GLY A 467 22.96 27.80 1.83
N VAL A 468 22.65 27.36 0.62
CA VAL A 468 22.31 25.96 0.35
C VAL A 468 23.56 25.14 0.04
N THR A 469 23.70 24.01 0.71
CA THR A 469 24.75 23.02 0.47
C THR A 469 24.13 21.64 0.19
N ALA A 470 24.90 20.69 -0.36
CA ALA A 470 24.40 19.37 -0.66
C ALA A 470 25.41 18.24 -0.38
N ILE A 471 24.89 17.10 0.01
CA ILE A 471 25.57 15.81 0.02
C ILE A 471 24.86 14.89 -0.97
N ILE A 472 25.60 14.34 -1.92
CA ILE A 472 25.12 13.23 -2.76
C ILE A 472 25.69 11.95 -2.13
N TYR A 473 24.85 11.21 -1.41
CA TYR A 473 25.27 9.96 -0.81
C TYR A 473 25.01 8.80 -1.76
N VAL A 474 26.09 8.18 -2.25
CA VAL A 474 26.03 7.16 -3.29
C VAL A 474 26.32 5.78 -2.70
N GLN A 475 25.31 4.94 -2.67
CA GLN A 475 25.44 3.52 -2.34
C GLN A 475 24.21 2.78 -2.85
N THR A 476 24.38 1.76 -3.68
CA THR A 476 23.29 1.00 -4.29
C THR A 476 22.34 0.39 -3.24
N CYS A 477 21.04 0.43 -3.54
CA CYS A 477 20.01 -0.22 -2.70
C CYS A 477 20.38 -1.68 -2.42
N ALA A 478 20.45 -2.07 -1.13
CA ALA A 478 20.88 -3.40 -0.72
C ALA A 478 20.07 -4.55 -1.34
N THR A 479 18.76 -4.36 -1.49
CA THR A 479 17.88 -5.36 -2.13
C THR A 479 18.17 -5.48 -3.62
N GLU A 480 18.38 -4.35 -4.31
CA GLU A 480 18.69 -4.34 -5.74
C GLU A 480 20.10 -4.88 -6.01
N LEU A 481 21.08 -4.51 -5.20
CA LEU A 481 22.45 -5.04 -5.27
C LEU A 481 22.44 -6.58 -5.14
N ARG A 482 21.63 -7.10 -4.22
CA ARG A 482 21.46 -8.55 -4.06
C ARG A 482 20.83 -9.21 -5.29
N ARG A 483 19.84 -8.57 -5.93
CA ARG A 483 19.27 -9.06 -7.21
C ARG A 483 20.29 -9.06 -8.31
N ARG A 484 21.10 -7.99 -8.44
CA ARG A 484 22.16 -7.87 -9.46
C ARG A 484 23.23 -8.93 -9.26
N ARG A 485 23.68 -9.20 -8.02
CA ARG A 485 24.60 -10.29 -7.70
C ARG A 485 24.03 -11.66 -8.07
N LYS A 486 22.79 -11.94 -7.70
CA LYS A 486 22.12 -13.23 -8.04
C LYS A 486 21.97 -13.45 -9.54
N ARG A 487 21.91 -12.37 -10.34
CA ARG A 487 21.80 -12.41 -11.80
C ARG A 487 23.17 -12.35 -12.50
N GLY A 488 24.25 -12.25 -11.77
CA GLY A 488 25.61 -12.15 -12.32
C GLY A 488 25.95 -10.79 -12.94
N TYR A 489 25.16 -9.73 -12.68
CA TYR A 489 25.43 -8.38 -13.19
C TYR A 489 26.46 -7.62 -12.35
N VAL A 490 26.69 -8.04 -11.12
CA VAL A 490 27.66 -7.48 -10.20
C VAL A 490 28.33 -8.64 -9.46
N GLU A 491 29.64 -8.60 -9.35
CA GLU A 491 30.41 -9.58 -8.60
C GLU A 491 30.03 -9.56 -7.12
N ASP A 492 30.05 -10.73 -6.50
CA ASP A 492 29.81 -10.83 -5.07
C ASP A 492 31.08 -10.46 -4.30
N ARG A 493 30.91 -9.80 -3.14
CA ARG A 493 32.04 -9.43 -2.29
C ARG A 493 32.75 -10.70 -1.78
N GLU A 494 34.08 -10.63 -1.73
CA GLU A 494 34.96 -11.79 -1.53
C GLU A 494 34.82 -12.49 -0.18
N ARG A 495 34.25 -11.82 0.84
CA ARG A 495 34.23 -12.30 2.22
C ARG A 495 32.83 -12.45 2.78
N LYS A 496 32.64 -13.48 3.60
CA LYS A 496 31.54 -13.60 4.55
C LYS A 496 32.03 -13.30 5.96
N ILE A 497 31.19 -12.66 6.75
CA ILE A 497 31.50 -12.31 8.15
C ILE A 497 30.62 -13.15 9.06
N PHE A 498 31.23 -13.73 10.07
CA PHE A 498 30.60 -14.51 11.14
C PHE A 498 30.96 -13.90 12.50
N ILE A 499 30.14 -14.18 13.49
CA ILE A 499 30.44 -13.89 14.90
C ILE A 499 30.62 -15.23 15.59
N ASN A 500 31.79 -15.41 16.23
CA ASN A 500 32.04 -16.58 17.07
C ASN A 500 31.27 -16.40 18.40
N PRO A 501 30.27 -17.24 18.70
CA PRO A 501 29.48 -17.08 19.91
C PRO A 501 30.29 -17.33 21.22
N ASP A 502 31.33 -18.17 21.17
CA ASP A 502 32.17 -18.45 22.34
C ASP A 502 33.06 -17.25 22.74
N VAL A 503 33.26 -16.29 21.81
CA VAL A 503 34.06 -15.08 22.05
C VAL A 503 33.14 -13.85 22.21
N CYS A 504 31.90 -13.94 21.75
CA CYS A 504 30.95 -12.83 21.81
C CYS A 504 30.47 -12.57 23.23
N GLU A 505 30.63 -11.35 23.73
CA GLU A 505 30.13 -10.93 25.04
C GLU A 505 28.67 -10.49 25.06
N GLY A 506 27.97 -10.47 23.89
CA GLY A 506 26.60 -10.04 23.82
C GLY A 506 26.39 -8.52 23.97
N CYS A 507 27.43 -7.70 23.92
CA CYS A 507 27.40 -6.26 24.19
C CYS A 507 26.49 -5.45 23.22
N GLY A 508 26.19 -5.96 22.01
CA GLY A 508 25.32 -5.29 21.02
C GLY A 508 25.98 -4.21 20.17
N ASP A 509 27.25 -3.82 20.38
CA ASP A 509 27.94 -2.76 19.64
C ASP A 509 27.90 -2.94 18.12
N CYS A 510 27.97 -4.16 17.62
CA CYS A 510 27.85 -4.47 16.19
C CYS A 510 26.47 -4.12 15.61
N ALA A 511 25.42 -4.33 16.37
CA ALA A 511 24.05 -4.00 15.99
C ALA A 511 23.80 -2.49 16.06
N GLU A 512 24.26 -1.82 17.11
CA GLU A 512 24.15 -0.38 17.29
C GLU A 512 24.88 0.40 16.17
N LYS A 513 26.12 0.05 15.88
CA LYS A 513 26.94 0.70 14.84
C LYS A 513 26.39 0.53 13.43
N SER A 514 25.85 -0.65 13.13
CA SER A 514 25.35 -0.97 11.80
C SER A 514 23.84 -0.67 11.62
N ASN A 515 23.06 -0.62 12.71
CA ASN A 515 21.58 -0.62 12.70
C ASN A 515 21.00 -1.71 11.76
N CYS A 516 21.66 -2.87 11.71
CA CYS A 516 21.42 -3.89 10.70
C CYS A 516 20.60 -5.05 11.25
N VAL A 517 19.42 -5.30 10.70
CA VAL A 517 18.56 -6.46 11.04
C VAL A 517 19.17 -7.82 10.68
N GLY A 518 20.28 -7.82 9.96
CA GLY A 518 21.08 -9.05 9.72
C GLY A 518 21.91 -9.47 10.92
N VAL A 519 22.08 -8.60 11.93
CA VAL A 519 22.68 -8.94 13.23
C VAL A 519 21.54 -9.35 14.15
N LYS A 520 21.44 -10.63 14.46
CA LYS A 520 20.35 -11.21 15.26
C LYS A 520 20.84 -11.68 16.63
N PRO A 521 19.99 -11.71 17.64
CA PRO A 521 20.27 -12.39 18.89
C PRO A 521 20.45 -13.90 18.68
N LEU A 522 21.29 -14.52 19.46
CA LEU A 522 21.53 -15.95 19.52
C LEU A 522 21.49 -16.38 20.99
N ASN A 523 20.60 -17.29 21.34
CA ASN A 523 20.59 -17.90 22.67
C ASN A 523 21.75 -18.87 22.76
N HIS A 524 22.62 -18.64 23.72
CA HIS A 524 23.78 -19.46 24.01
C HIS A 524 23.73 -19.90 25.48
N PHE A 525 24.47 -20.98 25.85
CA PHE A 525 24.40 -21.54 27.20
C PHE A 525 24.84 -20.56 28.30
N ASP A 526 25.68 -19.57 27.98
CA ASP A 526 26.18 -18.53 28.88
C ASP A 526 25.56 -17.13 28.65
N GLY A 527 24.39 -17.05 28.00
CA GLY A 527 23.63 -15.82 27.80
C GLY A 527 23.31 -15.49 26.35
N GLU A 528 22.69 -14.33 26.12
CA GLU A 528 22.36 -13.86 24.78
C GLU A 528 23.64 -13.37 24.06
N LYS A 529 23.91 -13.93 22.90
CA LYS A 529 25.00 -13.56 22.00
C LYS A 529 24.42 -12.90 20.72
N LYS A 530 25.29 -12.52 19.80
CA LYS A 530 24.90 -12.04 18.47
C LYS A 530 25.43 -12.97 17.39
N GLN A 531 24.65 -13.06 16.30
CA GLN A 531 25.02 -13.80 15.09
C GLN A 531 24.67 -13.00 13.85
N ILE A 532 25.31 -13.28 12.72
CA ILE A 532 24.96 -12.70 11.43
C ILE A 532 24.12 -13.71 10.64
N ASP A 533 22.88 -13.34 10.34
CA ASP A 533 22.03 -14.11 9.46
C ASP A 533 22.55 -14.05 8.01
N GLN A 534 23.25 -15.10 7.58
CA GLN A 534 23.84 -15.20 6.25
C GLN A 534 22.80 -15.21 5.14
N SER A 535 21.54 -15.59 5.44
CA SER A 535 20.46 -15.67 4.46
C SER A 535 19.99 -14.28 4.00
N ILE A 536 20.11 -13.26 4.86
CA ILE A 536 19.70 -11.88 4.57
C ILE A 536 20.87 -10.90 4.49
N CYS A 537 22.07 -11.27 4.94
CA CYS A 537 23.25 -10.41 4.92
C CYS A 537 23.58 -9.94 3.49
N ASN A 538 23.72 -8.64 3.30
CA ASN A 538 24.08 -8.01 2.02
C ASN A 538 25.56 -7.57 1.95
N LYS A 539 26.38 -8.01 2.91
CA LYS A 539 27.84 -7.78 2.92
C LYS A 539 28.21 -6.28 2.88
N ASP A 540 27.46 -5.44 3.63
CA ASP A 540 27.73 -4.01 3.78
C ASP A 540 28.94 -3.74 4.70
N TYR A 541 29.25 -4.68 5.59
CA TYR A 541 30.36 -4.66 6.53
C TYR A 541 30.34 -3.52 7.56
N SER A 542 29.29 -2.76 7.70
CA SER A 542 29.19 -1.72 8.74
C SER A 542 29.19 -2.30 10.17
N CYS A 543 28.80 -3.56 10.33
CA CYS A 543 28.79 -4.24 11.64
C CYS A 543 30.19 -4.50 12.22
N ILE A 544 31.25 -4.57 11.40
CA ILE A 544 32.62 -4.83 11.84
C ILE A 544 33.44 -3.55 12.15
N LYS A 545 32.83 -2.37 12.12
CA LYS A 545 33.51 -1.09 12.34
C LYS A 545 33.94 -0.84 13.79
N GLY A 546 33.57 -1.70 14.73
CA GLY A 546 34.04 -1.70 16.10
C GLY A 546 35.27 -2.56 16.30
N PHE A 547 35.98 -2.36 17.40
CA PHE A 547 36.99 -3.30 17.85
C PHE A 547 36.33 -4.46 18.60
N CYS A 548 36.09 -5.57 17.88
CA CYS A 548 35.43 -6.74 18.46
C CYS A 548 36.18 -8.02 18.02
N PRO A 549 36.74 -8.79 18.95
CA PRO A 549 37.52 -10.00 18.63
C PRO A 549 36.65 -11.19 18.19
N SER A 550 35.34 -11.13 18.34
CA SER A 550 34.43 -12.23 17.97
C SER A 550 34.15 -12.32 16.48
N PHE A 551 34.50 -11.31 15.68
CA PHE A 551 34.31 -11.36 14.25
C PHE A 551 35.32 -12.27 13.55
N VAL A 552 34.79 -13.15 12.69
CA VAL A 552 35.56 -14.03 11.81
C VAL A 552 35.24 -13.72 10.36
N SER A 553 36.25 -13.42 9.56
CA SER A 553 36.14 -13.18 8.12
C SER A 553 36.59 -14.41 7.35
N ILE A 554 35.72 -14.98 6.53
CA ILE A 554 36.01 -16.17 5.73
C ILE A 554 35.94 -15.79 4.24
N PRO A 555 36.97 -16.09 3.43
CA PRO A 555 36.89 -15.91 1.98
C PRO A 555 35.72 -16.68 1.39
N GLN A 556 35.04 -16.09 0.39
CA GLN A 556 33.90 -16.72 -0.26
C GLN A 556 34.26 -18.06 -0.90
N SER A 557 35.48 -18.20 -1.43
CA SER A 557 36.04 -19.44 -1.98
C SER A 557 36.13 -20.59 -0.98
N ASP A 558 36.30 -20.26 0.30
CA ASP A 558 36.53 -21.24 1.37
C ASP A 558 35.26 -21.62 2.12
N VAL A 559 34.14 -21.00 1.74
CA VAL A 559 32.84 -21.39 2.26
C VAL A 559 32.37 -22.65 1.52
N PHE A 560 32.57 -23.81 2.17
CA PHE A 560 31.96 -25.05 1.73
C PHE A 560 30.42 -24.89 1.79
N ILE A 561 29.80 -24.68 0.66
CA ILE A 561 28.38 -24.95 0.51
C ILE A 561 28.30 -26.48 0.39
N GLU A 562 27.93 -27.17 1.46
CA GLU A 562 27.45 -28.56 1.28
C GLU A 562 26.47 -28.52 0.11
N ASN A 563 26.86 -29.12 -1.01
CA ASN A 563 25.91 -29.31 -2.11
C ASN A 563 24.70 -29.99 -1.49
N LYS A 564 23.62 -29.24 -1.31
CA LYS A 564 22.39 -29.80 -0.79
C LYS A 564 22.15 -31.04 -1.60
N LYS A 565 22.32 -32.20 -0.96
CA LYS A 565 21.90 -33.48 -1.49
C LYS A 565 20.62 -33.23 -2.23
N SER A 566 20.53 -33.72 -3.47
CA SER A 566 19.34 -33.64 -4.32
C SER A 566 18.10 -33.65 -3.43
N TYR A 567 17.25 -32.62 -3.59
CA TYR A 567 15.99 -32.53 -2.82
C TYR A 567 15.42 -33.93 -2.70
N PRO A 568 15.14 -34.43 -1.48
CA PRO A 568 14.52 -35.73 -1.34
C PRO A 568 13.32 -35.72 -2.27
N ALA A 569 13.23 -36.78 -3.11
CA ALA A 569 12.13 -36.90 -4.05
C ALA A 569 10.86 -36.54 -3.29
N VAL A 570 10.10 -35.59 -3.85
CA VAL A 570 8.86 -35.11 -3.20
C VAL A 570 8.11 -36.34 -2.74
N PRO A 571 7.93 -36.53 -1.42
CA PRO A 571 7.32 -37.75 -0.91
C PRO A 571 6.00 -37.93 -1.65
N ASN A 572 5.66 -39.17 -2.02
CA ASN A 572 4.41 -39.43 -2.69
C ASN A 572 3.25 -38.98 -1.80
N LEU A 573 2.89 -37.71 -1.96
CA LEU A 573 1.91 -37.02 -1.13
C LEU A 573 0.56 -37.73 -1.15
N LYS A 574 0.25 -38.48 -2.23
CA LYS A 574 -0.96 -39.36 -2.30
C LYS A 574 -1.08 -40.34 -1.13
N LYS A 575 0.05 -40.71 -0.49
CA LYS A 575 0.05 -41.59 0.69
C LYS A 575 -0.46 -40.89 1.96
N TYR A 576 -0.41 -39.57 2.02
CA TYR A 576 -0.79 -38.78 3.17
C TYR A 576 -2.10 -38.01 2.98
N PHE A 577 -2.62 -37.94 1.77
CA PHE A 577 -3.90 -37.33 1.48
C PHE A 577 -4.96 -38.44 1.37
N GLN A 578 -5.90 -38.46 2.30
CA GLN A 578 -7.24 -39.00 2.00
C GLN A 578 -7.78 -38.15 0.85
N GLU A 579 -8.49 -38.75 -0.11
CA GLU A 579 -9.12 -37.99 -1.19
C GLU A 579 -9.89 -36.83 -0.59
N PRO A 580 -9.59 -35.58 -1.00
CA PRO A 580 -10.23 -34.42 -0.39
C PRO A 580 -11.71 -34.53 -0.63
N ASN A 581 -12.52 -34.50 0.43
CA ASN A 581 -13.95 -34.32 0.32
C ASN A 581 -14.21 -33.13 -0.60
N VAL A 582 -15.01 -33.35 -1.66
CA VAL A 582 -15.38 -32.27 -2.58
C VAL A 582 -15.95 -31.12 -1.76
N LEU A 583 -15.22 -30.00 -1.71
CA LEU A 583 -15.61 -28.85 -0.92
C LEU A 583 -16.81 -28.17 -1.58
N ASN A 584 -17.99 -28.45 -1.04
CA ASN A 584 -19.26 -27.84 -1.49
C ASN A 584 -19.56 -26.48 -0.87
N LYS A 585 -18.60 -25.89 -0.13
CA LYS A 585 -18.76 -24.60 0.54
C LYS A 585 -17.56 -23.69 0.31
N ASP A 586 -17.77 -22.40 0.44
CA ASP A 586 -16.72 -21.40 0.39
C ASP A 586 -15.72 -21.60 1.52
N ILE A 587 -14.43 -21.34 1.24
CA ILE A 587 -13.33 -21.38 2.21
C ILE A 587 -12.67 -20.02 2.27
N ASN A 588 -12.43 -19.54 3.49
CA ASN A 588 -11.69 -18.32 3.79
C ASN A 588 -10.37 -18.66 4.50
N LEU A 589 -9.26 -18.38 3.85
CA LEU A 589 -7.91 -18.62 4.36
C LEU A 589 -7.24 -17.30 4.65
N VAL A 590 -6.54 -17.20 5.78
CA VAL A 590 -5.70 -16.05 6.15
C VAL A 590 -4.26 -16.52 6.32
N MET A 591 -3.33 -15.78 5.73
CA MET A 591 -1.89 -16.01 5.89
C MET A 591 -1.25 -14.80 6.56
N ALA A 592 -0.34 -15.05 7.49
CA ALA A 592 0.40 -14.02 8.22
C ALA A 592 1.89 -14.33 8.20
N GLY A 593 2.74 -13.38 7.80
CA GLY A 593 4.18 -13.62 7.75
C GLY A 593 5.00 -12.34 7.55
N ILE A 594 6.28 -12.54 7.30
CA ILE A 594 7.26 -11.46 7.17
C ILE A 594 7.46 -11.10 5.70
N GLY A 595 7.60 -9.81 5.39
CA GLY A 595 7.91 -9.32 4.05
C GLY A 595 9.21 -9.92 3.49
N GLY A 596 9.15 -10.43 2.27
CA GLY A 596 10.26 -11.10 1.59
C GLY A 596 10.40 -12.60 1.86
N THR A 597 9.55 -13.21 2.71
CA THR A 597 9.55 -14.66 2.99
C THR A 597 8.62 -15.46 2.07
N GLY A 598 7.91 -14.81 1.16
CA GLY A 598 7.13 -15.48 0.13
C GLY A 598 5.63 -15.63 0.42
N VAL A 599 5.07 -14.96 1.42
CA VAL A 599 3.63 -15.03 1.76
C VAL A 599 2.75 -14.75 0.54
N SER A 600 2.98 -13.65 -0.18
CA SER A 600 2.21 -13.31 -1.39
C SER A 600 2.44 -14.31 -2.53
N THR A 601 3.63 -14.92 -2.61
CA THR A 601 3.93 -15.96 -3.61
C THR A 601 3.13 -17.23 -3.34
N VAL A 602 3.07 -17.66 -2.07
CA VAL A 602 2.28 -18.84 -1.67
C VAL A 602 0.78 -18.58 -1.92
N SER A 603 0.31 -17.37 -1.61
CA SER A 603 -1.06 -16.93 -1.92
C SER A 603 -1.36 -17.06 -3.43
N ALA A 604 -0.47 -16.58 -4.29
CA ALA A 604 -0.61 -16.69 -5.75
C ALA A 604 -0.60 -18.15 -6.23
N ILE A 605 0.23 -19.01 -5.64
CA ILE A 605 0.27 -20.46 -5.94
C ILE A 605 -1.07 -21.12 -5.59
N ILE A 606 -1.66 -20.78 -4.43
CA ILE A 606 -2.97 -21.30 -4.02
C ILE A 606 -4.05 -20.88 -5.02
N VAL A 607 -4.07 -19.61 -5.43
CA VAL A 607 -5.03 -19.12 -6.43
C VAL A 607 -4.86 -19.83 -7.77
N MET A 608 -3.61 -20.08 -8.19
CA MET A 608 -3.31 -20.83 -9.41
C MET A 608 -3.77 -22.29 -9.30
N ALA A 609 -3.55 -22.95 -8.16
CA ALA A 609 -4.04 -24.29 -7.91
C ALA A 609 -5.58 -24.35 -7.99
N CYS A 610 -6.28 -23.36 -7.43
CA CYS A 610 -7.73 -23.24 -7.57
C CYS A 610 -8.15 -23.16 -9.04
N ARG A 611 -7.42 -22.38 -9.86
CA ARG A 611 -7.70 -22.29 -11.30
C ARG A 611 -7.54 -23.63 -12.02
N ILE A 612 -6.49 -24.39 -11.68
CA ILE A 612 -6.25 -25.73 -12.25
C ILE A 612 -7.38 -26.69 -11.87
N GLU A 613 -7.91 -26.56 -10.65
CA GLU A 613 -9.06 -27.37 -10.17
C GLU A 613 -10.43 -26.82 -10.61
N ASN A 614 -10.49 -25.87 -11.54
CA ASN A 614 -11.72 -25.21 -11.99
C ASN A 614 -12.55 -24.58 -10.86
N LYS A 615 -11.87 -24.04 -9.86
CA LYS A 615 -12.46 -23.25 -8.77
C LYS A 615 -12.20 -21.77 -8.96
N TRP A 616 -13.07 -20.97 -8.38
CA TRP A 616 -12.94 -19.52 -8.33
C TRP A 616 -12.19 -19.13 -7.06
N ALA A 617 -11.26 -18.21 -7.19
CA ALA A 617 -10.51 -17.71 -6.05
C ALA A 617 -10.16 -16.24 -6.23
N GLN A 618 -10.15 -15.53 -5.11
CA GLN A 618 -9.64 -14.15 -5.04
C GLN A 618 -8.81 -13.97 -3.80
N THR A 619 -7.81 -13.11 -3.89
CA THR A 619 -6.91 -12.80 -2.78
C THR A 619 -6.71 -11.30 -2.64
N MET A 620 -6.48 -10.86 -1.40
CA MET A 620 -6.06 -9.53 -1.07
C MET A 620 -4.79 -9.60 -0.22
N ASN A 621 -3.74 -8.90 -0.69
CA ASN A 621 -2.45 -8.88 -0.04
C ASN A 621 -2.22 -7.54 0.66
N PHE A 622 -1.96 -7.55 1.95
CA PHE A 622 -1.59 -6.37 2.73
C PHE A 622 -0.07 -6.36 2.90
N THR A 623 0.63 -5.75 1.96
CA THR A 623 2.09 -5.77 1.93
C THR A 623 2.74 -4.55 2.60
N GLY A 624 2.00 -3.46 2.79
CA GLY A 624 2.57 -2.20 3.28
C GLY A 624 3.68 -1.68 2.37
N LEU A 625 4.77 -1.18 2.96
CA LEU A 625 5.96 -0.76 2.22
C LEU A 625 6.74 -1.97 1.69
N ALA A 626 7.35 -1.85 0.51
CA ALA A 626 8.02 -2.97 -0.20
C ALA A 626 9.36 -3.45 0.44
N GLN A 627 9.72 -2.98 1.63
CA GLN A 627 10.94 -3.41 2.33
C GLN A 627 10.75 -4.79 2.99
N LYS A 628 11.90 -5.47 3.21
CA LYS A 628 11.94 -6.71 3.98
C LYS A 628 11.65 -6.47 5.46
N ASN A 629 11.20 -7.53 6.16
CA ASN A 629 10.95 -7.60 7.60
C ASN A 629 9.68 -6.88 8.13
N GLY A 630 8.92 -6.19 7.29
CA GLY A 630 7.60 -5.68 7.66
C GLY A 630 6.54 -6.79 7.71
N ALA A 631 5.40 -6.52 8.34
CA ALA A 631 4.26 -7.44 8.35
C ALA A 631 3.66 -7.57 6.94
N VAL A 632 3.42 -8.82 6.51
CA VAL A 632 2.67 -9.14 5.28
C VAL A 632 1.56 -10.10 5.64
N THR A 633 0.36 -9.80 5.18
CA THR A 633 -0.79 -10.69 5.33
C THR A 633 -1.49 -10.89 4.00
N SER A 634 -2.08 -12.07 3.82
CA SER A 634 -2.87 -12.40 2.65
C SER A 634 -4.18 -13.01 3.08
N GLN A 635 -5.27 -12.52 2.51
CA GLN A 635 -6.61 -13.06 2.70
C GLN A 635 -7.04 -13.70 1.39
N ILE A 636 -7.50 -14.94 1.43
CA ILE A 636 -7.84 -15.73 0.25
C ILE A 636 -9.25 -16.29 0.43
N ARG A 637 -10.09 -16.09 -0.58
CA ARG A 637 -11.42 -16.68 -0.66
C ARG A 637 -11.48 -17.67 -1.81
N ILE A 638 -12.02 -18.84 -1.58
CA ILE A 638 -12.13 -19.93 -2.55
C ILE A 638 -13.59 -20.39 -2.60
N SER A 639 -14.13 -20.54 -3.81
CA SER A 639 -15.50 -21.01 -4.04
C SER A 639 -15.57 -21.90 -5.28
N SER A 640 -16.58 -22.76 -5.32
CA SER A 640 -16.98 -23.47 -6.54
C SER A 640 -17.85 -22.61 -7.47
N LYS A 641 -18.25 -21.40 -7.03
CA LYS A 641 -19.22 -20.54 -7.73
C LYS A 641 -18.57 -19.22 -8.16
N GLU A 642 -18.87 -18.78 -9.36
CA GLU A 642 -18.45 -17.48 -9.89
C GLU A 642 -19.00 -16.29 -9.08
N SER A 643 -20.15 -16.44 -8.43
CA SER A 643 -20.74 -15.43 -7.55
C SER A 643 -19.82 -14.99 -6.39
N LEU A 644 -18.66 -15.64 -6.22
CA LEU A 644 -17.59 -15.18 -5.35
C LEU A 644 -17.20 -13.73 -5.65
N TYR A 645 -17.25 -13.30 -6.89
CA TYR A 645 -16.84 -11.94 -7.30
C TYR A 645 -17.83 -10.82 -6.94
N GLU A 646 -19.05 -11.20 -6.55
CA GLU A 646 -19.96 -10.24 -5.94
C GLU A 646 -19.54 -9.86 -4.50
N LYS A 647 -18.58 -10.58 -3.92
CA LYS A 647 -18.06 -10.39 -2.56
C LYS A 647 -16.73 -9.67 -2.56
N SER A 648 -16.42 -8.99 -1.47
CA SER A 648 -15.12 -8.34 -1.26
C SER A 648 -13.98 -9.37 -1.21
N ALA A 649 -12.80 -9.02 -1.70
CA ALA A 649 -11.60 -9.82 -1.46
C ALA A 649 -11.15 -9.76 0.02
N ARG A 650 -11.53 -8.70 0.75
CA ARG A 650 -11.31 -8.56 2.19
C ARG A 650 -12.29 -9.43 2.96
N LEU A 651 -11.80 -10.18 3.94
CA LEU A 651 -12.63 -11.02 4.79
C LEU A 651 -13.38 -10.21 5.84
N PRO A 652 -14.69 -10.48 6.02
CA PRO A 652 -15.45 -9.98 7.17
C PRO A 652 -14.88 -10.49 8.51
N ASN A 653 -15.24 -9.83 9.61
CA ASN A 653 -14.87 -10.26 10.94
C ASN A 653 -15.35 -11.70 11.21
N LYS A 654 -14.54 -12.48 11.95
CA LYS A 654 -14.86 -13.84 12.41
C LYS A 654 -15.27 -14.81 11.28
N SER A 655 -14.76 -14.59 10.06
CA SER A 655 -15.13 -15.38 8.89
C SER A 655 -14.06 -16.39 8.42
N ALA A 656 -12.83 -16.32 8.95
CA ALA A 656 -11.75 -17.21 8.55
C ALA A 656 -12.03 -18.69 8.93
N ASP A 657 -11.73 -19.61 8.02
CA ASP A 657 -11.74 -21.06 8.26
C ASP A 657 -10.36 -21.56 8.69
N LEU A 658 -9.28 -20.99 8.11
CA LEU A 658 -7.92 -21.41 8.38
C LEU A 658 -6.99 -20.20 8.51
N LEU A 659 -6.11 -20.21 9.52
CA LEU A 659 -4.96 -19.30 9.65
C LEU A 659 -3.66 -20.08 9.40
N LEU A 660 -2.86 -19.64 8.44
CA LEU A 660 -1.47 -20.06 8.26
C LEU A 660 -0.54 -18.96 8.76
N GLY A 661 -0.08 -19.11 9.99
CA GLY A 661 0.78 -18.15 10.67
C GLY A 661 2.26 -18.47 10.44
N CYS A 662 2.83 -18.04 9.31
CA CYS A 662 4.27 -18.19 9.05
C CYS A 662 5.14 -17.33 9.99
N ASP A 663 4.52 -16.34 10.66
CA ASP A 663 5.13 -15.53 11.72
C ASP A 663 4.13 -15.28 12.85
N ALA A 664 4.51 -15.64 14.06
CA ALA A 664 3.63 -15.54 15.23
C ALA A 664 3.30 -14.08 15.59
N VAL A 665 4.25 -13.14 15.43
CA VAL A 665 4.03 -11.72 15.73
C VAL A 665 3.00 -11.10 14.79
N VAL A 666 3.06 -11.42 13.50
CA VAL A 666 2.05 -10.94 12.54
C VAL A 666 0.70 -11.61 12.78
N SER A 667 0.70 -12.87 13.23
CA SER A 667 -0.53 -13.64 13.51
C SER A 667 -1.37 -13.05 14.63
N VAL A 668 -0.77 -12.32 15.58
CA VAL A 668 -1.49 -11.65 16.67
C VAL A 668 -1.91 -10.21 16.32
N SER A 669 -1.63 -9.75 15.11
CA SER A 669 -2.03 -8.39 14.71
C SER A 669 -3.56 -8.23 14.63
N PRO A 670 -4.12 -7.04 14.89
CA PRO A 670 -5.55 -6.78 14.82
C PRO A 670 -6.15 -7.10 13.44
N LEU A 671 -5.39 -6.94 12.37
CA LEU A 671 -5.82 -7.26 11.01
C LEU A 671 -6.12 -8.77 10.83
N ILE A 672 -5.39 -9.62 11.53
CA ILE A 672 -5.58 -11.07 11.53
C ILE A 672 -6.64 -11.47 12.56
N THR A 673 -6.46 -11.08 13.82
CA THR A 673 -7.28 -11.57 14.94
C THR A 673 -8.76 -11.22 14.77
N ARG A 674 -9.09 -10.09 14.15
CA ARG A 674 -10.49 -9.74 13.83
C ARG A 674 -11.18 -10.77 12.94
N THR A 675 -10.43 -11.44 12.04
CA THR A 675 -11.00 -12.41 11.11
C THR A 675 -11.23 -13.79 11.73
N LEU A 676 -10.60 -14.07 12.89
CA LEU A 676 -10.63 -15.37 13.55
C LEU A 676 -11.95 -15.62 14.25
N ASN A 677 -12.44 -16.84 14.13
CA ASN A 677 -13.65 -17.32 14.78
C ASN A 677 -13.29 -18.38 15.81
N LEU A 678 -13.60 -18.15 17.08
CA LEU A 678 -13.25 -19.03 18.21
C LEU A 678 -13.66 -20.51 17.99
N LYS A 679 -14.80 -20.73 17.35
CA LYS A 679 -15.38 -22.08 17.17
C LYS A 679 -14.98 -22.73 15.86
N LYS A 680 -14.65 -21.94 14.83
CA LYS A 680 -14.53 -22.41 13.43
C LYS A 680 -13.10 -22.43 12.94
N THR A 681 -12.32 -21.39 13.23
CA THR A 681 -10.99 -21.22 12.65
C THR A 681 -10.02 -22.25 13.19
N LYS A 682 -9.33 -22.95 12.30
CA LYS A 682 -8.15 -23.76 12.61
C LYS A 682 -6.90 -22.91 12.34
N ALA A 683 -5.82 -23.11 13.08
CA ALA A 683 -4.58 -22.37 12.93
C ALA A 683 -3.37 -23.30 12.97
N ILE A 684 -2.45 -23.08 12.02
CA ILE A 684 -1.10 -23.67 12.04
C ILE A 684 -0.13 -22.49 12.07
N ILE A 685 0.70 -22.40 13.11
CA ILE A 685 1.50 -21.22 13.40
C ILE A 685 2.96 -21.63 13.59
N ASN A 686 3.86 -20.85 13.01
CA ASN A 686 5.30 -21.02 13.22
C ASN A 686 5.64 -20.81 14.70
N GLY A 687 6.14 -21.86 15.34
CA GLY A 687 6.51 -21.83 16.75
C GLY A 687 7.83 -21.08 17.03
N ARG A 688 8.64 -20.79 16.00
CA ARG A 688 9.85 -19.97 16.14
C ARG A 688 9.50 -18.51 15.91
N VAL A 689 9.74 -17.65 16.91
CA VAL A 689 9.56 -16.21 16.79
C VAL A 689 10.82 -15.58 16.19
N GLU A 690 10.66 -15.01 15.00
CA GLU A 690 11.74 -14.23 14.39
C GLU A 690 11.84 -12.86 15.06
N PRO A 691 13.07 -12.36 15.35
CA PRO A 691 13.26 -11.07 15.97
C PRO A 691 12.60 -9.92 15.20
N VAL A 692 12.01 -8.97 15.88
CA VAL A 692 11.58 -7.70 15.29
C VAL A 692 12.76 -6.72 15.24
N GLY A 693 12.71 -5.71 14.35
CA GLY A 693 13.84 -4.81 14.12
C GLY A 693 14.47 -4.23 15.40
N VAL A 694 13.63 -3.82 16.36
CA VAL A 694 14.07 -3.30 17.67
C VAL A 694 14.87 -4.33 18.45
N SER A 695 14.41 -5.58 18.53
CA SER A 695 15.09 -6.64 19.29
C SER A 695 16.39 -7.13 18.63
N GLY A 696 16.59 -6.85 17.35
CA GLY A 696 17.86 -7.12 16.67
C GLY A 696 18.96 -6.15 17.12
N VAL A 697 18.60 -4.89 17.34
CA VAL A 697 19.53 -3.80 17.68
C VAL A 697 19.76 -3.70 19.19
N TYR A 698 18.69 -3.78 19.99
CA TYR A 698 18.75 -3.61 21.45
C TYR A 698 18.67 -4.97 22.15
N THR A 699 19.56 -5.20 23.10
CA THR A 699 19.53 -6.38 23.97
C THR A 699 18.34 -6.30 24.95
N GLY A 700 17.72 -7.44 25.24
CA GLY A 700 16.61 -7.54 26.21
C GLY A 700 15.22 -7.19 25.68
N THR A 701 15.04 -6.95 24.38
CA THR A 701 13.74 -6.65 23.75
C THR A 701 13.17 -7.85 22.97
N THR A 702 13.29 -9.06 23.53
CA THR A 702 12.70 -10.26 22.92
C THR A 702 11.18 -10.26 23.08
N VAL A 703 10.48 -10.67 22.04
CA VAL A 703 9.02 -10.87 22.11
C VAL A 703 8.74 -12.15 22.88
N ASP A 704 7.92 -12.08 23.92
CA ASP A 704 7.56 -13.22 24.76
C ASP A 704 6.65 -14.19 23.97
N ASP A 705 7.15 -15.39 23.69
CA ASP A 705 6.43 -16.47 23.01
C ASP A 705 5.16 -16.89 23.76
N GLN A 706 5.22 -16.93 25.10
CA GLN A 706 4.06 -17.32 25.89
C GLN A 706 2.95 -16.29 25.82
N LEU A 707 3.32 -15.00 25.79
CA LEU A 707 2.37 -13.91 25.61
C LEU A 707 1.66 -14.00 24.26
N LEU A 708 2.41 -14.30 23.17
CA LEU A 708 1.83 -14.49 21.84
C LEU A 708 0.85 -15.66 21.80
N LYS A 709 1.24 -16.81 22.37
CA LYS A 709 0.38 -18.00 22.48
C LYS A 709 -0.91 -17.70 23.24
N LYS A 710 -0.79 -17.11 24.42
CA LYS A 710 -1.95 -16.71 25.24
C LYS A 710 -2.88 -15.74 24.51
N HIS A 711 -2.31 -14.80 23.74
CA HIS A 711 -3.12 -13.89 22.96
C HIS A 711 -3.93 -14.60 21.86
N LEU A 712 -3.32 -15.58 21.17
CA LEU A 712 -4.02 -16.40 20.17
C LEU A 712 -5.10 -17.27 20.78
N GLU A 713 -4.88 -17.85 21.94
CA GLU A 713 -5.88 -18.63 22.68
C GLU A 713 -7.09 -17.81 23.12
N ASN A 714 -6.99 -16.50 23.25
CA ASN A 714 -8.14 -15.62 23.47
C ASN A 714 -9.05 -15.50 22.24
N HIS A 715 -8.52 -15.80 21.04
CA HIS A 715 -9.23 -15.69 19.77
C HIS A 715 -9.61 -17.03 19.15
N LEU A 716 -8.97 -18.12 19.58
CA LEU A 716 -9.11 -19.46 19.05
C LEU A 716 -9.22 -20.50 20.17
N ASN A 717 -9.98 -21.54 19.94
CA ASN A 717 -9.96 -22.70 20.83
C ASN A 717 -8.55 -23.35 20.76
N SER A 718 -7.94 -23.65 21.90
CA SER A 718 -6.62 -24.29 21.98
C SER A 718 -6.50 -25.59 21.19
N GLN A 719 -7.59 -26.36 21.09
CA GLN A 719 -7.65 -27.58 20.27
C GLN A 719 -7.57 -27.32 18.76
N ASN A 720 -7.79 -26.09 18.32
CA ASN A 720 -7.74 -25.67 16.92
C ASN A 720 -6.42 -24.99 16.55
N ILE A 721 -5.46 -24.92 17.46
CA ILE A 721 -4.17 -24.28 17.25
C ILE A 721 -3.06 -25.33 17.26
N GLU A 722 -2.25 -25.37 16.23
CA GLU A 722 -1.04 -26.18 16.16
C GLU A 722 0.18 -25.28 15.96
N PHE A 723 1.18 -25.43 16.80
CA PHE A 723 2.47 -24.76 16.68
C PHE A 723 3.49 -25.70 16.06
N VAL A 724 4.02 -25.34 14.89
CA VAL A 724 5.02 -26.13 14.15
C VAL A 724 6.25 -25.26 13.93
N ASN A 725 7.44 -25.77 14.19
CA ASN A 725 8.66 -25.04 13.87
C ASN A 725 8.95 -25.11 12.36
N MET A 726 8.27 -24.20 11.62
CA MET A 726 8.38 -24.14 10.15
C MET A 726 9.77 -23.67 9.70
N SER A 727 10.44 -22.85 10.50
CA SER A 727 11.77 -22.34 10.17
C SER A 727 12.78 -23.47 10.15
N ASP A 728 12.81 -24.34 11.15
CA ASP A 728 13.71 -25.50 11.20
C ASP A 728 13.43 -26.51 10.08
N LEU A 729 12.15 -26.66 9.69
CA LEU A 729 11.79 -27.50 8.55
C LEU A 729 12.30 -26.93 7.23
N ALA A 730 12.31 -25.63 7.08
CA ALA A 730 12.80 -24.96 5.88
C ALA A 730 14.33 -24.87 5.81
N GLU A 731 15.02 -24.91 6.95
CA GLU A 731 16.50 -24.89 7.05
C GLU A 731 17.13 -26.28 6.83
N LYS A 732 16.39 -27.37 7.12
CA LYS A 732 16.79 -28.77 6.87
C LYS A 732 16.63 -29.15 5.41
#